data_1f7be38c00416a669a6f9b33978eb36f
#
_entry.id   1f7be38c00416a669a6f9b33978eb36f
#
_cell.length_a   1.000
_cell.length_b   1.000
_cell.length_c   1.000
_cell.angle_alpha   90.00
_cell.angle_beta   90.00
_cell.angle_gamma   90.00
#
_symmetry.space_group_name_H-M   'P 1'
#
loop_
_entity.id
_entity.type
_entity.pdbx_description
1 polymer ?
#
loop_
_entity_poly.entity_id
_entity_poly.type
_entity_poly.pdbx_seq_one_letter_code
_entity_poly.pdbx_strand_id
1 'polypeptide(L)'
;PGMRELTMLGDIVRRLDPTRPFTAGIGTREGLNKYSISTGNIESYASGGFSGDMKHSSIFALYLDKEGGLWVGTYYGGVSVFSPESRIFKYYPANKERSDCLNFPFVSGIVKDKRDDLWICTDGGGLNYMNHKTEIFRHLSTKDSGLVADNMKSICYDKNKDKLYIGTYLSGLIAYDIPSGKFTKCFKSPKDRMLHHTVTHVYMYGDKIVFSSSDGIYVFNEKTNEVTPLLCIKGVLAFVIDQSDQIWAIYNKNIVCMKIGVPDSMKRYQSSDFGIKHNVLLCICETSNGEIYVGTEGGGMLGYNAKEDTFQIYNSKNSLILDDYCFNCISLDERFMIIMCSNGLSFFDTKEKRVKYSISGKKLPVSSFGVDNGLYVSENKDIYAGSLEGLAAFSVDNLKNSANKKSLYLSKLFVNNALMLPNDSNKILKRIISYTDKIVLKHNQNNLEFTFSDNDFYYSIFPTFYEYKLDGLDKKWIKTNGHHITYTNIPPGNYTLHIRENNIYGNEQDEGISLDIVVKLPWWNTWWAWLIYFIIVLSILFIIAKEKITSFKFKLLLDNEKREKENIEKINRFKLDFFTNVSHELRTPLTLITTQIELLLSNSKDISKPVYDKILKLHKHASDMRNQISELLDFHKLDQKQMRLSVQEKNLIPFLDEVYLSFKEQAEAHNIKYLFTTSCESAFCWFDSVQLRKVFSNLISNALK
;
A
#
# COMPACT_ATOMS: atom_id res chain seq x y z
N PRO A 1 49.04 19.33 -0.84
CA PRO A 1 49.53 19.46 -2.23
C PRO A 1 48.49 19.12 -3.29
N GLY A 2 47.30 18.64 -3.00
CA GLY A 2 46.30 18.30 -4.01
C GLY A 2 45.17 19.30 -4.21
N MET A 3 45.07 20.39 -3.44
CA MET A 3 43.97 21.35 -3.54
C MET A 3 44.08 22.35 -4.71
N ARG A 4 45.26 22.45 -5.37
CA ARG A 4 45.47 23.39 -6.48
C ARG A 4 44.99 22.88 -7.85
N GLU A 5 44.78 21.59 -8.02
CA GLU A 5 44.30 21.03 -9.29
C GLU A 5 42.77 20.91 -9.41
N LEU A 6 42.03 21.06 -8.31
CA LEU A 6 40.56 21.01 -8.27
C LEU A 6 39.90 22.35 -8.69
N THR A 7 40.64 23.36 -9.03
CA THR A 7 40.13 24.70 -9.42
C THR A 7 39.95 24.91 -10.91
N MET A 8 39.98 23.87 -11.69
CA MET A 8 39.78 23.97 -13.14
C MET A 8 38.35 23.72 -13.51
N LEU A 9 37.65 24.82 -13.85
CA LEU A 9 36.39 24.86 -14.60
C LEU A 9 35.12 24.37 -13.89
N GLY A 10 34.62 25.16 -12.94
CA GLY A 10 33.19 25.15 -12.61
C GLY A 10 32.67 23.97 -11.81
N ASP A 11 33.56 23.28 -11.07
CA ASP A 11 33.13 22.22 -10.17
C ASP A 11 32.45 22.77 -8.92
N ILE A 12 31.30 22.19 -8.56
CA ILE A 12 30.52 22.60 -7.40
C ILE A 12 30.92 21.72 -6.22
N VAL A 13 31.61 22.31 -5.24
CA VAL A 13 31.97 21.61 -4.00
C VAL A 13 30.98 21.92 -2.93
N ARG A 14 30.30 20.91 -2.38
CA ARG A 14 29.36 21.02 -1.27
C ARG A 14 29.60 19.95 -0.22
N ARG A 15 29.32 20.29 1.03
CA ARG A 15 29.36 19.36 2.15
C ARG A 15 28.20 18.38 2.05
N LEU A 16 28.44 17.07 1.98
CA LEU A 16 27.44 16.04 1.77
C LEU A 16 26.78 15.50 3.05
N ASP A 17 27.44 15.61 4.19
CA ASP A 17 26.95 15.00 5.43
C ASP A 17 27.23 15.92 6.62
N PRO A 18 26.20 16.51 7.23
CA PRO A 18 26.36 17.36 8.40
C PRO A 18 26.81 16.58 9.64
N THR A 19 26.59 15.27 9.70
CA THR A 19 27.00 14.41 10.81
C THR A 19 28.44 13.90 10.65
N ARG A 20 28.99 14.00 9.44
CA ARG A 20 30.40 13.63 9.11
C ARG A 20 31.14 14.84 8.56
N PRO A 21 31.77 15.64 9.41
CA PRO A 21 32.35 16.93 9.03
C PRO A 21 33.50 16.84 8.03
N PHE A 22 33.88 15.64 7.58
CA PHE A 22 35.06 15.37 6.78
C PHE A 22 34.78 14.82 5.37
N THR A 23 33.55 14.97 4.85
CA THR A 23 33.23 14.58 3.48
C THR A 23 32.72 15.76 2.66
N ALA A 24 33.21 15.88 1.42
CA ALA A 24 32.75 16.89 0.47
C ALA A 24 32.15 16.20 -0.78
N GLY A 25 31.02 16.70 -1.28
CA GLY A 25 30.48 16.32 -2.57
C GLY A 25 30.97 17.25 -3.67
N ILE A 26 31.46 16.71 -4.76
CA ILE A 26 31.98 17.42 -5.88
C ILE A 26 31.22 17.01 -7.12
N GLY A 27 30.43 17.93 -7.69
CA GLY A 27 29.76 17.72 -8.99
C GLY A 27 30.72 18.10 -10.12
N THR A 28 30.90 17.21 -11.07
CA THR A 28 31.76 17.43 -12.25
C THR A 28 30.97 17.18 -13.53
N ARG A 29 31.59 17.39 -14.68
CA ARG A 29 30.98 17.03 -15.99
C ARG A 29 30.96 15.50 -16.21
N GLU A 30 31.72 14.74 -15.44
CA GLU A 30 31.89 13.30 -15.59
C GLU A 30 31.15 12.51 -14.49
N GLY A 31 30.60 13.16 -13.50
CA GLY A 31 29.85 12.51 -12.42
C GLY A 31 29.90 13.25 -11.09
N LEU A 32 29.25 12.61 -10.10
CA LEU A 32 29.31 13.00 -8.70
C LEU A 32 30.46 12.30 -8.01
N ASN A 33 31.27 13.06 -7.32
CA ASN A 33 32.40 12.53 -6.57
C ASN A 33 32.23 12.84 -5.08
N LYS A 34 32.46 11.87 -4.24
CA LYS A 34 32.47 12.00 -2.79
C LYS A 34 33.94 11.97 -2.34
N TYR A 35 34.41 13.07 -1.82
CA TYR A 35 35.79 13.19 -1.29
C TYR A 35 35.77 13.06 0.23
N SER A 36 36.50 12.10 0.74
CA SER A 36 36.74 11.96 2.18
C SER A 36 37.94 12.78 2.59
N ILE A 37 37.73 13.88 3.31
CA ILE A 37 38.79 14.80 3.75
C ILE A 37 39.74 14.10 4.73
N SER A 38 39.26 13.14 5.52
CA SER A 38 40.05 12.42 6.51
C SER A 38 40.98 11.38 5.91
N THR A 39 40.57 10.71 4.83
CA THR A 39 41.33 9.62 4.21
C THR A 39 41.96 10.02 2.89
N GLY A 40 41.55 11.14 2.29
CA GLY A 40 41.97 11.55 0.95
C GLY A 40 41.34 10.74 -0.20
N ASN A 41 40.47 9.81 0.10
CA ASN A 41 39.85 8.93 -0.91
C ASN A 41 38.75 9.64 -1.66
N ILE A 42 38.64 9.35 -2.97
CA ILE A 42 37.54 9.80 -3.84
C ILE A 42 36.73 8.58 -4.29
N GLU A 43 35.44 8.61 -4.01
CA GLU A 43 34.48 7.68 -4.55
C GLU A 43 33.72 8.38 -5.68
N SER A 44 33.74 7.85 -6.89
CA SER A 44 33.10 8.45 -8.07
C SER A 44 31.82 7.71 -8.43
N TYR A 45 30.75 8.49 -8.66
CA TYR A 45 29.44 8.02 -9.08
C TYR A 45 29.16 8.62 -10.46
N ALA A 46 29.25 7.80 -11.51
CA ALA A 46 28.94 8.19 -12.87
C ALA A 46 27.53 7.73 -13.27
N SER A 47 26.99 8.29 -14.36
CA SER A 47 25.77 7.75 -14.97
C SER A 47 26.12 6.42 -15.65
N GLY A 48 25.55 5.32 -15.13
CA GLY A 48 25.92 3.96 -15.56
C GLY A 48 24.84 3.17 -16.28
N GLY A 49 23.64 3.70 -16.42
CA GLY A 49 22.55 3.01 -17.11
C GLY A 49 21.82 1.95 -16.27
N PHE A 50 22.08 1.87 -14.98
CA PHE A 50 21.34 1.01 -14.04
C PHE A 50 20.11 1.72 -13.48
N SER A 51 19.12 0.94 -13.07
CA SER A 51 17.96 1.46 -12.35
C SER A 51 18.44 2.11 -11.05
N GLY A 52 18.20 3.42 -10.89
CA GLY A 52 18.66 4.20 -9.73
C GLY A 52 19.91 5.05 -9.96
N ASP A 53 20.61 4.90 -11.07
CA ASP A 53 21.73 5.75 -11.43
C ASP A 53 21.29 7.14 -11.88
N MET A 54 22.20 8.11 -11.78
CA MET A 54 21.98 9.44 -12.37
C MET A 54 21.74 9.32 -13.88
N LYS A 55 20.71 10.00 -14.37
CA LYS A 55 20.38 9.98 -15.81
C LYS A 55 21.39 10.68 -16.70
N HIS A 56 22.26 11.51 -16.14
CA HIS A 56 23.28 12.24 -16.87
C HIS A 56 24.48 12.54 -15.98
N SER A 57 25.70 12.40 -16.49
CA SER A 57 26.93 12.56 -15.71
C SER A 57 27.26 14.02 -15.41
N SER A 58 26.87 14.96 -16.31
CA SER A 58 27.26 16.37 -16.15
C SER A 58 26.41 17.05 -15.07
N ILE A 59 27.02 17.33 -13.94
CA ILE A 59 26.36 17.91 -12.76
C ILE A 59 26.50 19.42 -12.79
N PHE A 60 25.37 20.12 -12.64
CA PHE A 60 25.29 21.56 -12.65
C PHE A 60 25.06 22.17 -11.26
N ALA A 61 24.29 21.48 -10.41
CA ALA A 61 23.98 21.94 -9.07
C ALA A 61 23.91 20.79 -8.07
N LEU A 62 24.34 21.07 -6.84
CA LEU A 62 24.19 20.18 -5.69
C LEU A 62 23.52 20.93 -4.55
N TYR A 63 22.53 20.31 -3.94
CA TYR A 63 21.84 20.84 -2.78
C TYR A 63 21.62 19.74 -1.75
N LEU A 64 22.13 19.94 -0.55
CA LEU A 64 21.85 19.07 0.59
C LEU A 64 20.72 19.71 1.41
N ASP A 65 19.62 19.00 1.53
CA ASP A 65 18.48 19.48 2.33
C ASP A 65 18.69 19.25 3.83
N LYS A 66 17.74 19.74 4.63
CA LYS A 66 17.81 19.65 6.09
C LYS A 66 17.66 18.21 6.61
N GLU A 67 17.10 17.33 5.81
CA GLU A 67 16.84 15.92 6.14
C GLU A 67 17.99 15.01 5.68
N GLY A 68 19.02 15.59 5.07
CA GLY A 68 20.22 14.88 4.62
C GLY A 68 20.10 14.30 3.22
N GLY A 69 19.04 14.63 2.47
CA GLY A 69 18.88 14.27 1.07
C GLY A 69 19.71 15.12 0.14
N LEU A 70 20.40 14.48 -0.80
CA LEU A 70 21.21 15.15 -1.79
C LEU A 70 20.46 15.31 -3.11
N TRP A 71 20.22 16.55 -3.48
CA TRP A 71 19.61 16.92 -4.75
C TRP A 71 20.70 17.24 -5.76
N VAL A 72 20.66 16.59 -6.90
CA VAL A 72 21.65 16.69 -7.96
C VAL A 72 21.00 17.18 -9.22
N GLY A 73 21.22 18.44 -9.57
CA GLY A 73 20.80 19.01 -10.85
C GLY A 73 21.79 18.65 -11.94
N THR A 74 21.33 18.04 -13.02
CA THR A 74 22.16 17.65 -14.16
C THR A 74 21.83 18.51 -15.37
N TYR A 75 22.75 18.61 -16.32
CA TYR A 75 22.65 19.53 -17.46
C TYR A 75 21.47 19.19 -18.40
N TYR A 76 21.24 17.89 -18.69
CA TYR A 76 20.16 17.44 -19.56
C TYR A 76 19.29 16.33 -18.95
N GLY A 77 19.65 15.78 -17.79
CA GLY A 77 18.96 14.65 -17.15
C GLY A 77 17.91 15.05 -16.12
N GLY A 78 17.66 16.35 -15.92
CA GLY A 78 16.76 16.86 -14.89
C GLY A 78 17.42 16.84 -13.50
N VAL A 79 16.62 16.55 -12.48
CA VAL A 79 17.06 16.50 -11.08
C VAL A 79 17.00 15.07 -10.58
N SER A 80 18.10 14.60 -10.03
CA SER A 80 18.17 13.32 -9.30
C SER A 80 18.24 13.59 -7.80
N VAL A 81 17.63 12.72 -7.01
CA VAL A 81 17.61 12.84 -5.56
C VAL A 81 18.16 11.57 -4.93
N PHE A 82 19.14 11.72 -4.07
CA PHE A 82 19.66 10.64 -3.24
C PHE A 82 19.08 10.78 -1.84
N SER A 83 18.15 9.89 -1.50
CA SER A 83 17.57 9.82 -0.18
C SER A 83 18.58 9.24 0.83
N PRO A 84 18.62 9.73 2.08
CA PRO A 84 19.32 9.05 3.16
C PRO A 84 18.86 7.61 3.33
N GLU A 85 17.59 7.33 3.07
CA GLU A 85 16.99 6.01 3.13
C GLU A 85 17.50 5.07 2.01
N SER A 86 17.99 5.59 0.89
CA SER A 86 18.61 4.76 -0.15
C SER A 86 19.85 4.02 0.33
N ARG A 87 20.48 4.49 1.43
CA ARG A 87 21.62 3.81 2.07
C ARG A 87 21.22 2.54 2.84
N ILE A 88 19.95 2.34 3.09
CA ILE A 88 19.41 1.14 3.75
C ILE A 88 19.52 -0.05 2.82
N PHE A 89 19.31 0.19 1.53
CA PHE A 89 19.35 -0.83 0.50
C PHE A 89 20.71 -0.82 -0.20
N LYS A 90 21.30 -2.01 -0.27
CA LYS A 90 22.44 -2.26 -1.17
C LYS A 90 21.90 -2.93 -2.42
N TYR A 91 22.41 -2.52 -3.57
CA TYR A 91 22.05 -3.09 -4.86
C TYR A 91 23.29 -3.64 -5.56
N TYR A 92 23.21 -4.88 -5.96
CA TYR A 92 24.22 -5.56 -6.73
C TYR A 92 23.67 -5.87 -8.13
N PRO A 93 23.91 -4.98 -9.10
CA PRO A 93 23.47 -5.20 -10.49
C PRO A 93 24.29 -6.29 -11.16
N ALA A 94 23.86 -6.71 -12.34
CA ALA A 94 24.64 -7.64 -13.15
C ALA A 94 25.52 -6.90 -14.17
N ASN A 95 26.81 -7.13 -14.09
CA ASN A 95 27.77 -6.69 -15.09
C ASN A 95 28.99 -7.63 -15.10
N LYS A 96 29.21 -8.33 -16.21
CA LYS A 96 30.29 -9.33 -16.34
C LYS A 96 31.70 -8.76 -16.28
N GLU A 97 31.84 -7.47 -16.56
CA GLU A 97 33.15 -6.81 -16.66
C GLU A 97 33.59 -6.19 -15.34
N ARG A 98 32.70 -6.08 -14.39
CA ARG A 98 32.99 -5.45 -13.09
C ARG A 98 33.12 -6.50 -12.00
N SER A 99 34.07 -6.28 -11.08
CA SER A 99 34.30 -7.15 -9.93
C SER A 99 33.46 -6.83 -8.71
N ASP A 100 32.65 -5.78 -8.75
CA ASP A 100 31.71 -5.36 -7.69
C ASP A 100 30.25 -5.65 -8.05
N CYS A 101 30.03 -6.46 -9.08
CA CYS A 101 28.69 -6.78 -9.61
C CYS A 101 28.51 -8.30 -9.79
N LEU A 102 27.26 -8.73 -9.92
CA LEU A 102 26.93 -10.07 -10.37
C LEU A 102 27.29 -10.23 -11.86
N ASN A 103 27.54 -11.46 -12.30
CA ASN A 103 27.78 -11.73 -13.71
C ASN A 103 26.47 -11.94 -14.52
N PHE A 104 25.34 -12.19 -13.84
CA PHE A 104 24.05 -12.44 -14.47
C PHE A 104 22.91 -11.92 -13.59
N PRO A 105 21.85 -11.32 -14.16
CA PRO A 105 20.85 -10.61 -13.36
C PRO A 105 19.85 -11.53 -12.62
N PHE A 106 19.56 -12.70 -13.16
CA PHE A 106 18.57 -13.59 -12.56
C PHE A 106 19.17 -14.39 -11.40
N VAL A 107 18.85 -13.99 -10.17
CA VAL A 107 19.32 -14.63 -8.94
C VAL A 107 18.33 -15.70 -8.51
N SER A 108 18.76 -16.97 -8.48
CA SER A 108 17.91 -18.13 -8.17
C SER A 108 18.12 -18.69 -6.76
N GLY A 109 19.29 -18.56 -6.17
CA GLY A 109 19.56 -19.07 -4.84
C GLY A 109 20.68 -18.29 -4.14
N ILE A 110 20.60 -18.21 -2.81
CA ILE A 110 21.52 -17.40 -2.00
C ILE A 110 21.77 -18.14 -0.69
N VAL A 111 23.04 -18.23 -0.28
CA VAL A 111 23.43 -18.70 1.06
C VAL A 111 24.64 -17.94 1.55
N LYS A 112 24.83 -17.88 2.88
CA LYS A 112 26.06 -17.44 3.53
C LYS A 112 26.88 -18.62 4.04
N ASP A 113 28.18 -18.53 3.93
CA ASP A 113 29.09 -19.49 4.54
C ASP A 113 29.45 -19.08 5.99
N LYS A 114 30.26 -19.89 6.66
CA LYS A 114 30.71 -19.65 8.06
C LYS A 114 31.61 -18.41 8.23
N ARG A 115 32.04 -17.76 7.14
CA ARG A 115 32.81 -16.52 7.13
C ARG A 115 31.93 -15.30 6.87
N ASP A 116 30.61 -15.47 6.80
CA ASP A 116 29.62 -14.50 6.36
C ASP A 116 29.73 -14.09 4.88
N ASP A 117 30.58 -14.78 4.09
CA ASP A 117 30.67 -14.54 2.67
C ASP A 117 29.43 -15.09 1.94
N LEU A 118 29.02 -14.39 0.90
CA LEU A 118 27.79 -14.71 0.14
C LEU A 118 28.10 -15.60 -1.06
N TRP A 119 27.29 -16.63 -1.23
CA TRP A 119 27.29 -17.50 -2.40
C TRP A 119 25.93 -17.38 -3.11
N ILE A 120 25.97 -16.95 -4.36
CA ILE A 120 24.80 -16.56 -5.13
C ILE A 120 24.73 -17.37 -6.41
N CYS A 121 23.70 -18.16 -6.56
CA CYS A 121 23.37 -18.87 -7.79
C CYS A 121 22.63 -17.96 -8.75
N THR A 122 22.99 -18.03 -10.02
CA THR A 122 22.27 -17.33 -11.08
C THR A 122 21.83 -18.30 -12.17
N ASP A 123 20.67 -18.01 -12.78
CA ASP A 123 20.13 -18.87 -13.87
C ASP A 123 20.69 -18.40 -15.22
N GLY A 124 21.93 -18.77 -15.49
CA GLY A 124 22.65 -18.44 -16.73
C GLY A 124 24.06 -17.85 -16.53
N GLY A 125 24.47 -17.50 -15.32
CA GLY A 125 25.82 -16.97 -15.03
C GLY A 125 26.66 -17.86 -14.12
N GLY A 126 26.12 -18.98 -13.62
CA GLY A 126 26.82 -19.88 -12.71
C GLY A 126 26.76 -19.38 -11.27
N LEU A 127 27.87 -19.61 -10.54
CA LEU A 127 28.00 -19.30 -9.12
C LEU A 127 28.79 -18.00 -8.92
N ASN A 128 28.25 -17.08 -8.16
CA ASN A 128 28.93 -15.86 -7.75
C ASN A 128 29.29 -15.95 -6.26
N TYR A 129 30.51 -15.70 -5.93
CA TYR A 129 31.02 -15.54 -4.57
C TYR A 129 31.23 -14.06 -4.30
N MET A 130 30.74 -13.56 -3.17
CA MET A 130 30.98 -12.19 -2.72
C MET A 130 31.58 -12.21 -1.32
N ASN A 131 32.77 -11.59 -1.18
CA ASN A 131 33.38 -11.38 0.12
C ASN A 131 32.66 -10.28 0.88
N HIS A 132 32.14 -10.58 2.08
CA HIS A 132 31.26 -9.65 2.83
C HIS A 132 31.98 -8.37 3.30
N LYS A 133 33.32 -8.39 3.48
CA LYS A 133 34.10 -7.22 3.94
C LYS A 133 34.47 -6.27 2.82
N THR A 134 34.84 -6.82 1.67
CA THR A 134 35.32 -6.03 0.53
C THR A 134 34.27 -5.80 -0.52
N GLU A 135 33.16 -6.54 -0.48
CA GLU A 135 32.09 -6.57 -1.47
C GLU A 135 32.54 -6.89 -2.90
N ILE A 136 33.73 -7.53 -3.01
CA ILE A 136 34.30 -7.96 -4.29
C ILE A 136 33.70 -9.32 -4.66
N PHE A 137 33.25 -9.41 -5.91
CA PHE A 137 32.69 -10.62 -6.49
C PHE A 137 33.75 -11.43 -7.21
N ARG A 138 33.64 -12.74 -7.13
CA ARG A 138 34.33 -13.70 -7.97
C ARG A 138 33.30 -14.54 -8.69
N HIS A 139 33.38 -14.60 -10.00
CA HIS A 139 32.46 -15.33 -10.85
C HIS A 139 33.03 -16.71 -11.17
N LEU A 140 32.23 -17.74 -10.96
CA LEU A 140 32.54 -19.13 -11.27
C LEU A 140 31.54 -19.64 -12.33
N SER A 141 32.03 -19.80 -13.54
CA SER A 141 31.24 -20.24 -14.70
C SER A 141 31.84 -21.48 -15.37
N THR A 142 31.09 -22.07 -16.28
CA THR A 142 31.56 -23.21 -17.08
C THR A 142 32.80 -22.93 -17.89
N LYS A 143 33.13 -21.67 -18.16
CA LYS A 143 34.28 -21.26 -18.96
C LYS A 143 35.60 -21.35 -18.21
N ASP A 144 35.61 -21.01 -16.91
CA ASP A 144 36.83 -20.71 -16.21
C ASP A 144 37.03 -21.54 -14.93
N SER A 145 36.00 -22.25 -14.42
CA SER A 145 36.05 -22.84 -13.07
C SER A 145 35.88 -24.36 -12.99
N GLY A 146 35.68 -25.03 -14.13
CA GLY A 146 35.35 -26.47 -14.15
C GLY A 146 33.92 -26.77 -13.71
N LEU A 147 33.06 -25.76 -13.65
CA LEU A 147 31.66 -25.86 -13.42
C LEU A 147 31.00 -26.59 -14.60
N VAL A 148 29.91 -27.33 -14.35
CA VAL A 148 29.25 -28.18 -15.36
C VAL A 148 28.10 -27.51 -16.07
N ALA A 149 27.45 -26.54 -15.37
CA ALA A 149 26.30 -25.81 -15.89
C ALA A 149 26.23 -24.42 -15.27
N ASP A 150 25.91 -23.41 -16.07
CA ASP A 150 25.70 -22.05 -15.62
C ASP A 150 24.26 -21.77 -15.16
N ASN A 151 23.32 -22.64 -15.50
CA ASN A 151 21.93 -22.53 -15.08
C ASN A 151 21.70 -23.22 -13.75
N MET A 152 21.79 -22.42 -12.68
CA MET A 152 21.60 -22.89 -11.31
C MET A 152 20.21 -22.56 -10.81
N LYS A 153 19.58 -23.49 -10.08
CA LYS A 153 18.21 -23.32 -9.57
C LYS A 153 18.14 -23.11 -8.06
N SER A 154 19.01 -23.77 -7.32
CA SER A 154 19.01 -23.70 -5.85
C SER A 154 20.38 -24.00 -5.28
N ILE A 155 20.59 -23.61 -4.03
CA ILE A 155 21.84 -23.81 -3.30
C ILE A 155 21.55 -24.07 -1.84
N CYS A 156 22.29 -24.98 -1.22
CA CYS A 156 22.38 -25.09 0.22
C CYS A 156 23.83 -25.23 0.70
N TYR A 157 24.08 -24.84 1.94
CA TYR A 157 25.40 -24.87 2.55
C TYR A 157 25.47 -25.87 3.70
N ASP A 158 26.45 -26.78 3.63
CA ASP A 158 26.79 -27.69 4.72
C ASP A 158 27.89 -27.04 5.59
N LYS A 159 27.47 -26.52 6.75
CA LYS A 159 28.39 -25.85 7.72
C LYS A 159 29.47 -26.81 8.24
N ASN A 160 29.17 -28.09 8.36
CA ASN A 160 30.12 -29.09 8.93
C ASN A 160 31.23 -29.44 7.97
N LYS A 161 30.94 -29.52 6.67
CA LYS A 161 31.90 -29.89 5.64
C LYS A 161 32.49 -28.73 4.87
N ASP A 162 31.99 -27.52 5.08
CA ASP A 162 32.31 -26.31 4.33
C ASP A 162 32.11 -26.51 2.82
N LYS A 163 30.96 -27.08 2.45
CA LYS A 163 30.57 -27.41 1.08
C LYS A 163 29.24 -26.80 0.69
N LEU A 164 29.13 -26.46 -0.59
CA LEU A 164 27.87 -26.06 -1.21
C LEU A 164 27.32 -27.21 -2.04
N TYR A 165 26.02 -27.45 -1.96
CA TYR A 165 25.29 -28.32 -2.86
C TYR A 165 24.36 -27.50 -3.70
N ILE A 166 24.46 -27.66 -5.03
CA ILE A 166 23.84 -26.78 -6.00
C ILE A 166 22.96 -27.62 -6.95
N GLY A 167 21.69 -27.27 -7.01
CA GLY A 167 20.77 -27.82 -7.99
C GLY A 167 20.87 -27.07 -9.33
N THR A 168 20.93 -27.83 -10.42
CA THR A 168 21.12 -27.27 -11.75
C THR A 168 19.99 -27.65 -12.70
N TYR A 169 19.85 -26.88 -13.78
CA TYR A 169 18.99 -27.24 -14.89
C TYR A 169 19.67 -28.30 -15.77
N LEU A 170 19.06 -29.48 -15.89
CA LEU A 170 19.52 -30.60 -16.74
C LEU A 170 20.95 -31.14 -16.48
N SER A 171 21.57 -30.78 -15.36
CA SER A 171 22.93 -31.28 -15.02
C SER A 171 23.03 -31.91 -13.63
N GLY A 172 21.87 -32.11 -12.98
CA GLY A 172 21.77 -32.79 -11.71
C GLY A 172 22.22 -31.96 -10.51
N LEU A 173 22.71 -32.63 -9.48
CA LEU A 173 23.24 -32.05 -8.25
C LEU A 173 24.77 -31.94 -8.32
N ILE A 174 25.30 -30.76 -8.01
CA ILE A 174 26.73 -30.45 -7.99
C ILE A 174 27.13 -30.08 -6.58
N ALA A 175 28.30 -30.55 -6.12
CA ALA A 175 28.92 -30.09 -4.88
C ALA A 175 30.12 -29.20 -5.21
N TYR A 176 30.28 -28.11 -4.45
CA TYR A 176 31.47 -27.26 -4.47
C TYR A 176 32.13 -27.29 -3.10
N ASP A 177 33.35 -27.76 -3.05
CA ASP A 177 34.14 -27.79 -1.86
C ASP A 177 34.88 -26.46 -1.70
N ILE A 178 34.49 -25.66 -0.73
CA ILE A 178 34.98 -24.28 -0.57
C ILE A 178 36.48 -24.26 -0.27
N PRO A 179 37.03 -25.13 0.64
CA PRO A 179 38.47 -25.13 0.92
C PRO A 179 39.33 -25.49 -0.28
N SER A 180 38.96 -26.44 -1.08
CA SER A 180 39.73 -26.85 -2.25
C SER A 180 39.41 -26.08 -3.53
N GLY A 181 38.27 -25.37 -3.56
CA GLY A 181 37.79 -24.65 -4.73
C GLY A 181 37.38 -25.54 -5.91
N LYS A 182 37.01 -26.80 -5.64
CA LYS A 182 36.73 -27.78 -6.71
C LYS A 182 35.23 -28.12 -6.77
N PHE A 183 34.72 -28.18 -8.00
CA PHE A 183 33.38 -28.73 -8.27
C PHE A 183 33.45 -30.24 -8.45
N THR A 184 32.46 -30.95 -7.93
CA THR A 184 32.27 -32.38 -8.10
C THR A 184 30.80 -32.68 -8.41
N LYS A 185 30.55 -33.60 -9.40
CA LYS A 185 29.22 -34.12 -9.63
C LYS A 185 28.87 -35.10 -8.53
N CYS A 186 27.70 -34.95 -7.94
CA CYS A 186 27.19 -35.89 -6.93
C CYS A 186 26.83 -37.25 -7.52
N PHE A 187 26.41 -37.27 -8.80
CA PHE A 187 26.08 -38.51 -9.52
C PHE A 187 27.18 -38.81 -10.53
N LYS A 188 27.89 -39.93 -10.33
CA LYS A 188 29.09 -40.27 -11.10
C LYS A 188 28.87 -41.35 -12.15
N SER A 189 27.77 -42.09 -12.09
CA SER A 189 27.53 -43.22 -13.00
C SER A 189 26.76 -42.74 -14.26
N PRO A 190 27.24 -43.13 -15.47
CA PRO A 190 26.48 -42.90 -16.70
C PRO A 190 25.11 -43.61 -16.73
N LYS A 191 24.94 -44.61 -15.85
CA LYS A 191 23.66 -45.33 -15.65
C LYS A 191 22.68 -44.60 -14.73
N ASP A 192 23.15 -43.60 -14.00
CA ASP A 192 22.29 -42.78 -13.15
C ASP A 192 21.45 -41.84 -13.99
N ARG A 193 20.17 -42.17 -14.14
CA ARG A 193 19.19 -41.34 -14.85
C ARG A 193 19.14 -39.90 -14.31
N MET A 194 19.50 -39.69 -13.04
CA MET A 194 19.54 -38.42 -12.33
C MET A 194 20.57 -37.42 -12.85
N LEU A 195 21.59 -37.87 -13.60
CA LEU A 195 22.69 -37.01 -14.08
C LEU A 195 22.21 -35.86 -14.97
N HIS A 196 21.10 -36.08 -15.68
CA HIS A 196 20.52 -35.10 -16.62
C HIS A 196 19.17 -34.54 -16.17
N HIS A 197 18.79 -34.80 -14.89
CA HIS A 197 17.56 -34.25 -14.34
C HIS A 197 17.78 -32.81 -13.87
N THR A 198 16.74 -32.02 -13.99
CA THR A 198 16.69 -30.71 -13.34
C THR A 198 16.48 -30.92 -11.84
N VAL A 199 17.35 -30.32 -11.04
CA VAL A 199 17.22 -30.26 -9.58
C VAL A 199 16.77 -28.85 -9.21
N THR A 200 15.53 -28.72 -8.79
CA THR A 200 14.90 -27.39 -8.54
C THR A 200 15.14 -26.88 -7.13
N HIS A 201 15.15 -27.76 -6.14
CA HIS A 201 15.38 -27.40 -4.74
C HIS A 201 16.34 -28.37 -4.09
N VAL A 202 17.26 -27.81 -3.27
CA VAL A 202 18.21 -28.57 -2.47
C VAL A 202 18.09 -28.12 -1.02
N TYR A 203 18.02 -29.07 -0.11
CA TYR A 203 17.80 -28.83 1.30
C TYR A 203 18.68 -29.73 2.16
N MET A 204 19.22 -29.18 3.27
CA MET A 204 19.95 -29.96 4.26
C MET A 204 18.98 -30.52 5.29
N TYR A 205 18.96 -31.85 5.46
CA TYR A 205 18.21 -32.53 6.48
C TYR A 205 19.14 -33.41 7.36
N GLY A 206 19.54 -32.84 8.48
CA GLY A 206 20.61 -33.42 9.30
C GLY A 206 21.95 -33.42 8.54
N ASP A 207 22.55 -34.58 8.37
CA ASP A 207 23.79 -34.80 7.59
C ASP A 207 23.55 -35.24 6.13
N LYS A 208 22.28 -35.29 5.71
CA LYS A 208 21.85 -35.76 4.40
C LYS A 208 21.41 -34.58 3.52
N ILE A 209 21.60 -34.72 2.23
CA ILE A 209 21.14 -33.76 1.23
C ILE A 209 19.84 -34.27 0.64
N VAL A 210 18.76 -33.51 0.79
CA VAL A 210 17.46 -33.78 0.18
C VAL A 210 17.28 -32.84 -0.99
N PHE A 211 16.83 -33.36 -2.14
CA PHE A 211 16.62 -32.56 -3.32
C PHE A 211 15.40 -33.00 -4.11
N SER A 212 14.78 -32.06 -4.79
CA SER A 212 13.67 -32.32 -5.70
C SER A 212 14.17 -32.44 -7.14
N SER A 213 13.58 -33.37 -7.85
CA SER A 213 13.79 -33.58 -9.27
C SER A 213 12.44 -33.68 -9.99
N SER A 214 12.45 -33.75 -11.32
CA SER A 214 11.24 -33.83 -12.15
C SER A 214 10.33 -35.02 -11.83
N ASP A 215 10.84 -36.07 -11.21
CA ASP A 215 10.13 -37.32 -10.93
C ASP A 215 9.98 -37.62 -9.43
N GLY A 216 10.46 -36.74 -8.56
CA GLY A 216 10.29 -36.93 -7.12
C GLY A 216 11.25 -36.15 -6.23
N ILE A 217 11.21 -36.49 -4.94
CA ILE A 217 12.14 -36.00 -3.91
C ILE A 217 13.05 -37.15 -3.50
N TYR A 218 14.32 -36.87 -3.39
CA TYR A 218 15.38 -37.85 -3.16
C TYR A 218 16.30 -37.43 -2.04
N VAL A 219 16.92 -38.41 -1.40
CA VAL A 219 18.03 -38.21 -0.44
C VAL A 219 19.34 -38.64 -1.10
N PHE A 220 20.31 -37.78 -1.09
CA PHE A 220 21.69 -38.11 -1.47
C PHE A 220 22.53 -38.31 -0.21
N ASN A 221 23.13 -39.48 -0.09
CA ASN A 221 24.09 -39.79 0.93
C ASN A 221 25.52 -39.70 0.35
N GLU A 222 26.25 -38.67 0.73
CA GLU A 222 27.61 -38.46 0.22
C GLU A 222 28.59 -39.58 0.60
N LYS A 223 28.42 -40.20 1.80
CA LYS A 223 29.33 -41.24 2.28
C LYS A 223 29.24 -42.52 1.44
N THR A 224 28.02 -42.92 1.05
CA THR A 224 27.77 -44.10 0.22
C THR A 224 27.70 -43.78 -1.26
N ASN A 225 27.59 -42.51 -1.59
CA ASN A 225 27.32 -41.96 -2.95
C ASN A 225 26.03 -42.55 -3.56
N GLU A 226 25.05 -42.84 -2.72
CA GLU A 226 23.77 -43.41 -3.12
C GLU A 226 22.65 -42.37 -3.10
N VAL A 227 21.71 -42.52 -4.02
CA VAL A 227 20.49 -41.72 -4.08
C VAL A 227 19.32 -42.64 -3.75
N THR A 228 18.57 -42.30 -2.73
CA THR A 228 17.36 -43.02 -2.34
C THR A 228 16.13 -42.15 -2.53
N PRO A 229 15.04 -42.71 -3.10
CA PRO A 229 13.81 -41.97 -3.25
C PRO A 229 13.15 -41.77 -1.87
N LEU A 230 12.65 -40.56 -1.63
CA LEU A 230 11.90 -40.19 -0.45
C LEU A 230 10.41 -40.05 -0.77
N LEU A 231 10.10 -39.47 -1.91
CA LEU A 231 8.75 -39.28 -2.40
C LEU A 231 8.76 -39.36 -3.94
N CYS A 232 8.12 -40.39 -4.52
CA CYS A 232 8.06 -40.58 -5.97
C CYS A 232 6.79 -39.95 -6.55
N ILE A 233 6.84 -38.64 -6.82
CA ILE A 233 5.74 -37.89 -7.43
C ILE A 233 6.32 -36.98 -8.51
N LYS A 234 5.79 -37.12 -9.76
CA LYS A 234 6.25 -36.28 -10.88
C LYS A 234 5.78 -34.84 -10.77
N GLY A 235 6.66 -33.91 -11.15
CA GLY A 235 6.34 -32.49 -11.24
C GLY A 235 6.37 -31.78 -9.88
N VAL A 236 7.25 -32.18 -8.97
CA VAL A 236 7.50 -31.45 -7.72
C VAL A 236 8.11 -30.11 -8.05
N LEU A 237 7.43 -29.04 -7.64
CA LEU A 237 7.86 -27.67 -7.84
C LEU A 237 8.68 -27.17 -6.67
N ALA A 238 8.19 -27.36 -5.44
CA ALA A 238 8.85 -26.97 -4.21
C ALA A 238 8.51 -27.95 -3.10
N PHE A 239 9.38 -28.02 -2.08
CA PHE A 239 9.11 -28.82 -0.89
C PHE A 239 9.81 -28.23 0.34
N VAL A 240 9.34 -28.62 1.52
CA VAL A 240 9.97 -28.37 2.81
C VAL A 240 9.82 -29.61 3.70
N ILE A 241 10.75 -29.82 4.60
CA ILE A 241 10.65 -30.83 5.65
C ILE A 241 10.44 -30.07 6.95
N ASP A 242 9.31 -30.31 7.61
CA ASP A 242 8.95 -29.62 8.83
C ASP A 242 9.66 -30.20 10.07
N GLN A 243 9.55 -29.50 11.20
CA GLN A 243 10.13 -29.89 12.48
C GLN A 243 9.57 -31.24 13.04
N SER A 244 8.49 -31.76 12.46
CA SER A 244 7.86 -33.03 12.81
C SER A 244 8.25 -34.19 11.89
N ASP A 245 9.30 -34.00 11.06
CA ASP A 245 9.76 -34.93 10.02
C ASP A 245 8.68 -35.24 8.97
N GLN A 246 7.83 -34.28 8.64
CA GLN A 246 6.89 -34.39 7.53
C GLN A 246 7.42 -33.64 6.30
N ILE A 247 7.26 -34.28 5.14
CA ILE A 247 7.54 -33.64 3.86
C ILE A 247 6.25 -32.99 3.40
N TRP A 248 6.32 -31.70 3.19
CA TRP A 248 5.30 -30.94 2.50
C TRP A 248 5.82 -30.60 1.10
N ALA A 249 5.12 -31.01 0.08
CA ALA A 249 5.55 -30.79 -1.30
C ALA A 249 4.41 -30.27 -2.17
N ILE A 250 4.77 -29.38 -3.08
CA ILE A 250 3.90 -28.89 -4.13
C ILE A 250 4.19 -29.66 -5.42
N TYR A 251 3.17 -30.23 -6.02
CA TYR A 251 3.28 -30.85 -7.33
C TYR A 251 2.03 -30.54 -8.17
N ASN A 252 2.25 -30.11 -9.40
CA ASN A 252 1.17 -29.65 -10.26
C ASN A 252 0.29 -28.60 -9.57
N LYS A 253 -0.95 -28.94 -9.20
CA LYS A 253 -1.91 -28.08 -8.50
C LYS A 253 -2.27 -28.61 -7.11
N ASN A 254 -1.44 -29.48 -6.55
CA ASN A 254 -1.72 -30.17 -5.30
C ASN A 254 -0.62 -29.92 -4.29
N ILE A 255 -1.00 -30.00 -3.02
CA ILE A 255 -0.09 -30.07 -1.89
C ILE A 255 -0.15 -31.51 -1.35
N VAL A 256 0.99 -32.10 -1.09
CA VAL A 256 1.09 -33.39 -0.41
C VAL A 256 1.84 -33.23 0.90
N CYS A 257 1.34 -33.89 1.93
CA CYS A 257 2.02 -34.03 3.23
C CYS A 257 2.24 -35.53 3.50
N MET A 258 3.44 -35.91 3.88
CA MET A 258 3.78 -37.29 4.21
C MET A 258 4.86 -37.36 5.31
N LYS A 259 4.69 -38.18 6.29
CA LYS A 259 5.73 -38.43 7.29
C LYS A 259 6.86 -39.26 6.72
N ILE A 260 8.11 -38.83 6.91
CA ILE A 260 9.30 -39.52 6.42
C ILE A 260 9.32 -40.96 6.96
N GLY A 261 9.50 -41.94 6.06
CA GLY A 261 9.53 -43.36 6.37
C GLY A 261 8.16 -44.02 6.57
N VAL A 262 7.05 -43.30 6.44
CA VAL A 262 5.68 -43.82 6.58
C VAL A 262 4.84 -43.46 5.35
N PRO A 263 4.95 -44.23 4.25
CA PRO A 263 4.25 -43.89 2.98
C PRO A 263 2.72 -43.85 3.13
N ASP A 264 2.14 -44.63 3.99
CA ASP A 264 0.69 -44.68 4.25
C ASP A 264 0.14 -43.43 4.95
N SER A 265 1.02 -42.54 5.46
CA SER A 265 0.63 -41.28 6.07
C SER A 265 0.35 -40.16 5.03
N MET A 266 0.47 -40.46 3.75
CA MET A 266 0.36 -39.46 2.69
C MET A 266 -1.05 -38.88 2.59
N LYS A 267 -1.15 -37.58 2.83
CA LYS A 267 -2.34 -36.76 2.62
C LYS A 267 -2.16 -35.88 1.38
N ARG A 268 -3.26 -35.62 0.67
CA ARG A 268 -3.28 -34.76 -0.51
C ARG A 268 -4.36 -33.71 -0.38
N TYR A 269 -4.00 -32.46 -0.70
CA TYR A 269 -4.88 -31.30 -0.71
C TYR A 269 -4.88 -30.70 -2.11
N GLN A 270 -6.05 -30.51 -2.69
CA GLN A 270 -6.19 -29.93 -4.02
C GLN A 270 -6.39 -28.41 -3.89
N SER A 271 -5.70 -27.63 -4.72
CA SER A 271 -5.85 -26.17 -4.71
C SER A 271 -7.26 -25.70 -5.09
N SER A 272 -8.02 -26.51 -5.84
CA SER A 272 -9.44 -26.28 -6.14
C SER A 272 -10.33 -26.21 -4.89
N ASP A 273 -9.98 -26.98 -3.84
CA ASP A 273 -10.78 -27.09 -2.64
C ASP A 273 -10.73 -25.80 -1.78
N PHE A 274 -9.76 -24.96 -2.04
CA PHE A 274 -9.54 -23.69 -1.34
C PHE A 274 -10.14 -22.47 -2.08
N GLY A 275 -10.81 -22.67 -3.22
CA GLY A 275 -11.47 -21.59 -3.96
C GLY A 275 -10.53 -20.62 -4.69
N ILE A 276 -9.29 -21.04 -4.99
CA ILE A 276 -8.31 -20.25 -5.73
C ILE A 276 -8.64 -20.30 -7.23
N LYS A 277 -8.84 -19.14 -7.84
CA LYS A 277 -9.22 -19.06 -9.26
C LYS A 277 -8.19 -19.62 -10.23
N HIS A 278 -6.89 -19.43 -9.98
CA HIS A 278 -5.80 -19.81 -10.88
C HIS A 278 -5.09 -21.10 -10.53
N ASN A 279 -5.27 -21.65 -9.35
CA ASN A 279 -4.81 -22.98 -8.90
C ASN A 279 -3.30 -23.27 -9.10
N VAL A 280 -2.45 -22.26 -9.31
CA VAL A 280 -1.00 -22.45 -9.46
C VAL A 280 -0.33 -22.18 -8.13
N LEU A 281 0.38 -23.18 -7.61
CA LEU A 281 1.16 -23.11 -6.40
C LEU A 281 2.64 -22.90 -6.77
N LEU A 282 3.33 -21.98 -6.10
CA LEU A 282 4.66 -21.54 -6.51
C LEU A 282 5.75 -21.88 -5.49
N CYS A 283 5.52 -21.59 -4.20
CA CYS A 283 6.51 -21.81 -3.15
C CYS A 283 5.86 -22.38 -1.91
N ILE A 284 6.67 -22.97 -1.04
CA ILE A 284 6.26 -23.48 0.26
C ILE A 284 7.35 -23.18 1.28
N CYS A 285 6.96 -22.77 2.47
CA CYS A 285 7.88 -22.57 3.56
C CYS A 285 7.28 -23.02 4.90
N GLU A 286 8.14 -23.38 5.83
CA GLU A 286 7.84 -23.51 7.24
C GLU A 286 8.33 -22.27 7.98
N THR A 287 7.51 -21.76 8.88
CA THR A 287 7.92 -20.69 9.78
C THR A 287 8.66 -21.24 11.00
N SER A 288 9.37 -20.38 11.73
CA SER A 288 10.08 -20.79 12.95
C SER A 288 9.18 -21.42 14.02
N ASN A 289 7.87 -21.17 13.97
CA ASN A 289 6.85 -21.78 14.87
C ASN A 289 6.26 -23.08 14.31
N GLY A 290 6.76 -23.61 13.20
CA GLY A 290 6.26 -24.85 12.58
C GLY A 290 4.98 -24.70 11.76
N GLU A 291 4.55 -23.47 11.42
CA GLU A 291 3.42 -23.25 10.54
C GLU A 291 3.82 -23.33 9.06
N ILE A 292 3.01 -24.02 8.26
CA ILE A 292 3.25 -24.20 6.82
C ILE A 292 2.47 -23.17 6.03
N TYR A 293 3.17 -22.49 5.11
CA TYR A 293 2.58 -21.53 4.17
C TYR A 293 2.95 -21.87 2.72
N VAL A 294 2.02 -21.62 1.81
CA VAL A 294 2.18 -21.89 0.38
C VAL A 294 1.83 -20.62 -0.42
N GLY A 295 2.75 -20.15 -1.24
CA GLY A 295 2.53 -19.04 -2.15
C GLY A 295 1.87 -19.48 -3.45
N THR A 296 1.02 -18.62 -4.00
CA THR A 296 0.24 -18.91 -5.20
C THR A 296 0.36 -17.83 -6.27
N GLU A 297 0.04 -18.17 -7.50
CA GLU A 297 -0.07 -17.24 -8.61
C GLU A 297 -1.48 -16.64 -8.65
N GLY A 298 -1.64 -15.45 -8.05
CA GLY A 298 -2.90 -14.69 -8.07
C GLY A 298 -3.95 -15.09 -7.04
N GLY A 299 -3.62 -16.02 -6.11
CA GLY A 299 -4.50 -16.39 -4.98
C GLY A 299 -4.02 -15.91 -3.61
N GLY A 300 -2.86 -15.28 -3.55
CA GLY A 300 -2.20 -14.89 -2.31
C GLY A 300 -1.44 -16.04 -1.67
N MET A 301 -1.48 -16.12 -0.33
CA MET A 301 -0.84 -17.17 0.47
C MET A 301 -1.89 -18.12 1.05
N LEU A 302 -1.56 -19.39 1.12
CA LEU A 302 -2.27 -20.42 1.86
C LEU A 302 -1.53 -20.72 3.17
N GLY A 303 -2.20 -20.68 4.29
CA GLY A 303 -1.67 -21.12 5.57
C GLY A 303 -2.38 -22.38 6.06
N TYR A 304 -1.62 -23.40 6.41
CA TYR A 304 -2.18 -24.67 6.91
C TYR A 304 -2.73 -24.51 8.32
N ASN A 305 -3.97 -24.91 8.50
CA ASN A 305 -4.63 -24.96 9.80
C ASN A 305 -4.69 -26.42 10.28
N ALA A 306 -3.79 -26.78 11.20
CA ALA A 306 -3.69 -28.15 11.70
C ALA A 306 -4.93 -28.62 12.49
N LYS A 307 -5.75 -27.70 13.03
CA LYS A 307 -6.98 -28.07 13.77
C LYS A 307 -8.11 -28.51 12.85
N GLU A 308 -8.20 -27.87 11.69
CA GLU A 308 -9.26 -28.13 10.71
C GLU A 308 -8.78 -29.04 9.57
N ASP A 309 -7.48 -29.37 9.55
CA ASP A 309 -6.80 -30.14 8.49
C ASP A 309 -7.06 -29.56 7.09
N THR A 310 -6.99 -28.22 6.97
CA THR A 310 -7.27 -27.49 5.74
C THR A 310 -6.38 -26.26 5.62
N PHE A 311 -6.44 -25.58 4.46
CA PHE A 311 -5.71 -24.34 4.21
C PHE A 311 -6.64 -23.13 4.23
N GLN A 312 -6.18 -22.05 4.84
CA GLN A 312 -6.82 -20.72 4.82
C GLN A 312 -6.11 -19.80 3.85
N ILE A 313 -6.89 -18.98 3.14
CA ILE A 313 -6.37 -18.00 2.16
C ILE A 313 -6.10 -16.68 2.83
N TYR A 314 -4.89 -16.14 2.61
CA TYR A 314 -4.46 -14.79 2.97
C TYR A 314 -4.11 -14.05 1.68
N ASN A 315 -4.77 -12.92 1.42
CA ASN A 315 -4.61 -12.18 0.18
C ASN A 315 -4.62 -10.65 0.41
N SER A 316 -4.51 -9.89 -0.66
CA SER A 316 -4.51 -8.43 -0.60
C SER A 316 -5.77 -7.82 0.05
N LYS A 317 -6.91 -8.53 0.00
CA LYS A 317 -8.20 -8.05 0.53
C LYS A 317 -8.39 -8.32 2.03
N ASN A 318 -7.95 -9.49 2.51
CA ASN A 318 -8.22 -9.91 3.89
C ASN A 318 -7.02 -9.79 4.82
N SER A 319 -5.79 -9.75 4.31
CA SER A 319 -4.57 -9.75 5.11
C SER A 319 -3.53 -8.71 4.72
N LEU A 320 -3.86 -7.80 3.79
CA LEU A 320 -3.02 -6.68 3.36
C LEU A 320 -1.71 -7.09 2.65
N ILE A 321 -1.62 -8.29 2.08
CA ILE A 321 -0.50 -8.68 1.22
C ILE A 321 -0.41 -7.68 0.06
N LEU A 322 0.79 -7.34 -0.36
CA LEU A 322 1.05 -6.28 -1.34
C LEU A 322 0.35 -6.55 -2.68
N ASP A 323 0.39 -7.81 -3.13
CA ASP A 323 -0.41 -8.35 -4.22
C ASP A 323 -0.60 -9.86 -4.05
N ASP A 324 -1.46 -10.46 -4.87
CA ASP A 324 -1.85 -11.86 -4.75
C ASP A 324 -0.90 -12.83 -5.50
N TYR A 325 0.19 -12.33 -6.09
CA TYR A 325 1.25 -13.11 -6.72
C TYR A 325 2.40 -13.31 -5.73
N CYS A 326 2.45 -14.46 -5.05
CA CYS A 326 3.42 -14.77 -4.02
C CYS A 326 4.44 -15.78 -4.56
N PHE A 327 5.61 -15.29 -4.96
CA PHE A 327 6.65 -16.08 -5.64
C PHE A 327 7.55 -16.86 -4.68
N ASN A 328 7.84 -16.28 -3.51
CA ASN A 328 8.67 -16.93 -2.51
C ASN A 328 8.26 -16.49 -1.11
N CYS A 329 8.57 -17.29 -0.11
CA CYS A 329 8.36 -16.96 1.30
C CYS A 329 9.44 -17.58 2.17
N ILE A 330 9.81 -16.87 3.25
CA ILE A 330 10.81 -17.32 4.21
C ILE A 330 10.48 -16.80 5.61
N SER A 331 10.74 -17.59 6.63
CA SER A 331 10.64 -17.12 8.02
C SER A 331 11.72 -16.09 8.32
N LEU A 332 11.33 -14.99 8.93
CA LEU A 332 12.26 -13.94 9.40
C LEU A 332 12.64 -14.19 10.88
N ASP A 333 11.63 -14.48 11.68
CA ASP A 333 11.78 -14.83 13.09
C ASP A 333 10.53 -15.60 13.57
N GLU A 334 10.38 -15.79 14.88
CA GLU A 334 9.24 -16.54 15.48
C GLU A 334 7.86 -15.90 15.20
N ARG A 335 7.81 -14.62 14.81
CA ARG A 335 6.57 -13.88 14.59
C ARG A 335 6.34 -13.48 13.15
N PHE A 336 7.39 -13.16 12.44
CA PHE A 336 7.30 -12.59 11.10
C PHE A 336 7.85 -13.52 10.03
N MET A 337 7.18 -13.55 8.90
CA MET A 337 7.68 -14.12 7.66
C MET A 337 7.71 -13.05 6.55
N ILE A 338 8.62 -13.21 5.61
CA ILE A 338 8.72 -12.38 4.42
C ILE A 338 8.06 -13.11 3.27
N ILE A 339 7.20 -12.41 2.55
CA ILE A 339 6.55 -12.87 1.33
C ILE A 339 7.09 -12.01 0.18
N MET A 340 7.70 -12.66 -0.80
CA MET A 340 8.12 -12.02 -2.04
C MET A 340 6.95 -12.02 -3.01
N CYS A 341 6.41 -10.82 -3.26
CA CYS A 341 5.31 -10.59 -4.18
C CYS A 341 5.83 -10.04 -5.51
N SER A 342 5.00 -10.01 -6.55
CA SER A 342 5.39 -9.45 -7.85
C SER A 342 5.83 -7.97 -7.74
N ASN A 343 5.19 -7.22 -6.86
CA ASN A 343 5.38 -5.78 -6.68
C ASN A 343 6.23 -5.40 -5.46
N GLY A 344 6.94 -6.34 -4.82
CA GLY A 344 7.79 -6.07 -3.68
C GLY A 344 7.76 -7.13 -2.59
N LEU A 345 8.06 -6.73 -1.36
CA LEU A 345 8.15 -7.61 -0.20
C LEU A 345 7.08 -7.25 0.84
N SER A 346 6.37 -8.25 1.36
CA SER A 346 5.41 -8.11 2.46
C SER A 346 5.92 -8.81 3.71
N PHE A 347 5.84 -8.15 4.85
CA PHE A 347 6.21 -8.68 6.15
C PHE A 347 4.94 -9.10 6.89
N PHE A 348 4.68 -10.39 6.90
CA PHE A 348 3.47 -11.00 7.43
C PHE A 348 3.64 -11.39 8.88
N ASP A 349 2.73 -10.95 9.73
CA ASP A 349 2.65 -11.33 11.15
C ASP A 349 1.87 -12.65 11.27
N THR A 350 2.56 -13.72 11.63
CA THR A 350 1.97 -15.06 11.75
C THR A 350 0.97 -15.18 12.89
N LYS A 351 1.05 -14.33 13.93
CA LYS A 351 0.08 -14.30 15.05
C LYS A 351 -1.19 -13.54 14.69
N GLU A 352 -1.03 -12.33 14.07
CA GLU A 352 -2.16 -11.50 13.68
C GLU A 352 -2.77 -11.93 12.33
N LYS A 353 -2.12 -12.86 11.61
CA LYS A 353 -2.52 -13.38 10.29
C LYS A 353 -2.76 -12.27 9.25
N ARG A 354 -1.93 -11.23 9.30
CA ARG A 354 -1.98 -10.10 8.37
C ARG A 354 -0.59 -9.49 8.16
N VAL A 355 -0.46 -8.77 7.08
CA VAL A 355 0.78 -8.02 6.81
C VAL A 355 0.89 -6.86 7.80
N LYS A 356 2.04 -6.73 8.42
CA LYS A 356 2.37 -5.61 9.28
C LYS A 356 2.81 -4.40 8.45
N TYR A 357 3.70 -4.61 7.48
CA TYR A 357 4.16 -3.61 6.53
C TYR A 357 4.66 -4.28 5.25
N SER A 358 4.76 -3.48 4.17
CA SER A 358 5.27 -3.94 2.88
C SER A 358 6.23 -2.91 2.30
N ILE A 359 7.22 -3.39 1.56
CA ILE A 359 8.15 -2.56 0.80
C ILE A 359 7.81 -2.75 -0.67
N SER A 360 7.25 -1.72 -1.30
CA SER A 360 6.94 -1.77 -2.74
C SER A 360 8.23 -1.83 -3.58
N GLY A 361 8.20 -2.54 -4.69
CA GLY A 361 9.31 -2.59 -5.66
C GLY A 361 9.76 -1.23 -6.16
N LYS A 362 8.87 -0.22 -6.16
CA LYS A 362 9.26 1.17 -6.48
C LYS A 362 10.22 1.80 -5.45
N LYS A 363 10.29 1.24 -4.26
CA LYS A 363 11.13 1.70 -3.14
C LYS A 363 12.37 0.83 -2.93
N LEU A 364 12.36 -0.36 -3.48
CA LEU A 364 13.52 -1.24 -3.55
C LEU A 364 14.42 -0.83 -4.74
N PRO A 365 15.70 -1.11 -4.68
CA PRO A 365 16.59 -0.88 -5.83
C PRO A 365 16.33 -1.84 -7.00
N VAL A 366 15.44 -2.82 -6.80
CA VAL A 366 14.97 -3.79 -7.80
C VAL A 366 13.46 -3.75 -7.85
N SER A 367 12.89 -3.78 -9.02
CA SER A 367 11.45 -3.61 -9.23
C SER A 367 10.72 -4.88 -9.66
N SER A 368 11.44 -5.87 -10.16
CA SER A 368 10.87 -7.04 -10.83
C SER A 368 11.27 -8.31 -10.10
N PHE A 369 10.31 -8.91 -9.40
CA PHE A 369 10.44 -10.25 -8.82
C PHE A 369 9.69 -11.27 -9.68
N GLY A 370 10.17 -12.49 -9.69
CA GLY A 370 9.59 -13.58 -10.46
C GLY A 370 9.68 -14.92 -9.75
N VAL A 371 9.10 -15.92 -10.37
CA VAL A 371 9.20 -17.32 -9.94
C VAL A 371 10.68 -17.74 -9.94
N ASP A 372 11.09 -18.57 -9.00
CA ASP A 372 12.46 -19.05 -8.81
C ASP A 372 13.49 -17.98 -8.37
N ASN A 373 13.08 -16.74 -8.04
CA ASN A 373 14.01 -15.79 -7.45
C ASN A 373 14.36 -16.19 -6.00
N GLY A 374 15.65 -16.16 -5.68
CA GLY A 374 16.16 -16.51 -4.36
C GLY A 374 15.80 -15.46 -3.31
N LEU A 375 15.32 -15.92 -2.17
CA LEU A 375 15.12 -15.11 -0.98
C LEU A 375 15.88 -15.75 0.18
N TYR A 376 16.72 -14.98 0.87
CA TYR A 376 17.53 -15.47 1.97
C TYR A 376 17.53 -14.48 3.13
N VAL A 377 17.42 -15.01 4.34
CA VAL A 377 17.51 -14.26 5.59
C VAL A 377 18.70 -14.81 6.39
N SER A 378 19.65 -13.95 6.74
CA SER A 378 20.78 -14.34 7.57
C SER A 378 20.42 -14.45 9.06
N GLU A 379 21.26 -15.09 9.86
CA GLU A 379 21.14 -15.15 11.32
C GLU A 379 21.08 -13.74 11.95
N ASN A 380 21.74 -12.76 11.32
CA ASN A 380 21.74 -11.34 11.73
C ASN A 380 20.54 -10.55 11.20
N LYS A 381 19.53 -11.21 10.62
CA LYS A 381 18.35 -10.59 10.00
C LYS A 381 18.65 -9.66 8.82
N ASP A 382 19.80 -9.88 8.13
CA ASP A 382 20.01 -9.30 6.82
C ASP A 382 19.17 -10.06 5.80
N ILE A 383 18.47 -9.33 4.97
CA ILE A 383 17.60 -9.85 3.91
C ILE A 383 18.31 -9.68 2.58
N TYR A 384 18.34 -10.75 1.81
CA TYR A 384 18.86 -10.79 0.45
C TYR A 384 17.75 -11.24 -0.48
N ALA A 385 17.29 -10.35 -1.34
CA ALA A 385 16.20 -10.59 -2.27
C ALA A 385 16.71 -10.57 -3.71
N GLY A 386 16.75 -11.74 -4.33
CA GLY A 386 17.05 -11.90 -5.75
C GLY A 386 15.90 -11.41 -6.61
N SER A 387 16.23 -10.88 -7.78
CA SER A 387 15.28 -10.36 -8.74
C SER A 387 15.65 -10.72 -10.18
N LEU A 388 14.90 -10.25 -11.14
CA LEU A 388 15.22 -10.32 -12.57
C LEU A 388 16.30 -9.30 -12.98
N GLU A 389 16.65 -8.36 -12.09
CA GLU A 389 17.54 -7.23 -12.37
C GLU A 389 18.87 -7.33 -11.60
N GLY A 390 18.92 -8.20 -10.61
CA GLY A 390 20.07 -8.38 -9.72
C GLY A 390 19.67 -8.74 -8.30
N LEU A 391 20.47 -8.31 -7.31
CA LEU A 391 20.29 -8.63 -5.91
C LEU A 391 20.11 -7.35 -5.08
N ALA A 392 19.05 -7.29 -4.31
CA ALA A 392 18.85 -6.29 -3.26
C ALA A 392 19.23 -6.88 -1.89
N ALA A 393 19.95 -6.12 -1.07
CA ALA A 393 20.28 -6.51 0.29
C ALA A 393 20.03 -5.37 1.28
N PHE A 394 19.48 -5.70 2.45
CA PHE A 394 19.18 -4.75 3.52
C PHE A 394 19.01 -5.45 4.86
N SER A 395 19.20 -4.70 5.95
CA SER A 395 18.98 -5.21 7.31
C SER A 395 17.66 -4.70 7.88
N VAL A 396 16.95 -5.57 8.60
CA VAL A 396 15.70 -5.21 9.31
C VAL A 396 15.95 -4.11 10.35
N ASP A 397 17.10 -4.13 11.01
CA ASP A 397 17.41 -3.14 12.04
C ASP A 397 17.70 -1.76 11.41
N ASN A 398 18.31 -1.71 10.24
CA ASN A 398 18.47 -0.46 9.50
C ASN A 398 17.12 0.09 9.04
N LEU A 399 16.18 -0.77 8.65
CA LEU A 399 14.82 -0.36 8.32
C LEU A 399 14.10 0.30 9.52
N LYS A 400 14.25 -0.28 10.72
CA LYS A 400 13.63 0.26 11.96
C LYS A 400 14.23 1.60 12.35
N ASN A 401 15.56 1.76 12.20
CA ASN A 401 16.29 2.96 12.58
C ASN A 401 16.12 4.11 11.57
N SER A 402 15.61 3.84 10.38
CA SER A 402 15.42 4.84 9.32
C SER A 402 14.15 5.67 9.47
N ALA A 403 13.30 5.35 10.43
CA ALA A 403 12.12 6.16 10.74
C ALA A 403 12.57 7.53 11.29
N ASN A 404 13.06 8.40 10.43
CA ASN A 404 13.39 9.78 10.76
C ASN A 404 12.13 10.50 11.22
N LYS A 405 12.29 11.33 12.26
CA LYS A 405 11.24 12.20 12.80
C LYS A 405 10.82 13.17 11.68
N LYS A 406 9.62 12.96 11.12
CA LYS A 406 9.07 13.81 10.07
C LYS A 406 8.39 15.02 10.68
N SER A 407 8.59 16.18 10.07
CA SER A 407 7.90 17.40 10.48
C SER A 407 6.58 17.51 9.72
N LEU A 408 5.46 17.34 10.40
CA LEU A 408 4.13 17.60 9.86
C LEU A 408 3.83 19.10 9.88
N TYR A 409 3.16 19.61 8.84
CA TYR A 409 2.68 20.98 8.81
C TYR A 409 1.37 21.09 8.03
N LEU A 410 0.52 22.03 8.44
CA LEU A 410 -0.68 22.38 7.69
C LEU A 410 -0.28 23.18 6.45
N SER A 411 -0.66 22.74 5.28
CA SER A 411 -0.32 23.38 4.00
C SER A 411 -1.44 24.29 3.50
N LYS A 412 -2.71 23.89 3.66
CA LYS A 412 -3.88 24.64 3.20
C LYS A 412 -5.02 24.55 4.18
N LEU A 413 -5.82 25.62 4.24
CA LEU A 413 -7.09 25.66 4.94
C LEU A 413 -8.17 26.11 3.95
N PHE A 414 -9.23 25.33 3.84
CA PHE A 414 -10.45 25.73 3.16
C PHE A 414 -11.56 25.94 4.19
N VAL A 415 -12.30 27.01 4.03
CA VAL A 415 -13.48 27.31 4.82
C VAL A 415 -14.66 27.47 3.86
N ASN A 416 -15.69 26.63 4.03
CA ASN A 416 -16.82 26.55 3.10
C ASN A 416 -16.38 26.39 1.63
N ASN A 417 -15.43 25.50 1.37
CA ASN A 417 -14.81 25.21 0.08
C ASN A 417 -13.98 26.34 -0.54
N ALA A 418 -13.76 27.45 0.18
CA ALA A 418 -12.90 28.53 -0.28
C ALA A 418 -11.53 28.45 0.38
N LEU A 419 -10.46 28.50 -0.42
CA LEU A 419 -9.09 28.53 0.07
C LEU A 419 -8.84 29.83 0.86
N MET A 420 -8.30 29.71 2.07
CA MET A 420 -7.95 30.85 2.92
C MET A 420 -6.48 31.23 2.72
N LEU A 421 -6.25 32.47 2.33
CA LEU A 421 -4.93 33.04 2.19
C LEU A 421 -4.67 34.09 3.27
N PRO A 422 -3.39 34.36 3.62
CA PRO A 422 -3.04 35.45 4.54
C PRO A 422 -3.53 36.80 4.02
N ASN A 423 -4.12 37.60 4.93
CA ASN A 423 -4.65 38.93 4.63
C ASN A 423 -5.79 38.97 3.59
N ASP A 424 -6.45 37.86 3.35
CA ASP A 424 -7.65 37.81 2.55
C ASP A 424 -8.79 38.66 3.17
N SER A 425 -9.78 39.02 2.36
CA SER A 425 -10.97 39.80 2.77
C SER A 425 -11.70 39.19 4.00
N ASN A 426 -11.61 37.86 4.17
CA ASN A 426 -12.18 37.14 5.29
C ASN A 426 -11.45 37.33 6.62
N LYS A 427 -10.20 37.80 6.61
CA LYS A 427 -9.34 38.08 7.78
C LYS A 427 -9.22 36.90 8.77
N ILE A 428 -9.36 35.67 8.27
CA ILE A 428 -9.26 34.45 9.09
C ILE A 428 -7.80 34.16 9.40
N LEU A 429 -6.93 34.26 8.39
CA LEU A 429 -5.50 34.03 8.53
C LEU A 429 -4.74 35.35 8.52
N LYS A 430 -3.92 35.59 9.53
CA LYS A 430 -2.95 36.70 9.56
C LYS A 430 -1.59 36.30 8.96
N ARG A 431 -1.26 35.00 9.04
CA ARG A 431 -0.05 34.35 8.47
C ARG A 431 -0.49 33.09 7.72
N ILE A 432 0.42 32.48 6.99
CA ILE A 432 0.14 31.19 6.37
C ILE A 432 -0.22 30.16 7.45
N ILE A 433 -1.10 29.23 7.13
CA ILE A 433 -1.68 28.30 8.10
C ILE A 433 -0.61 27.50 8.86
N SER A 434 0.53 27.20 8.20
CA SER A 434 1.66 26.48 8.81
C SER A 434 2.28 27.17 10.04
N TYR A 435 2.08 28.48 10.17
CA TYR A 435 2.60 29.30 11.29
C TYR A 435 1.47 29.95 12.10
N THR A 436 0.29 29.33 12.05
CA THR A 436 -0.90 29.84 12.75
C THR A 436 -1.30 28.84 13.83
N ASP A 437 -1.29 29.28 15.09
CA ASP A 437 -1.64 28.44 16.22
C ASP A 437 -3.14 28.48 16.53
N LYS A 438 -3.86 29.51 16.04
CA LYS A 438 -5.27 29.72 16.35
C LYS A 438 -6.01 30.38 15.22
N ILE A 439 -7.18 29.83 14.87
CA ILE A 439 -8.14 30.41 13.93
C ILE A 439 -9.45 30.73 14.63
N VAL A 440 -10.09 31.83 14.20
CA VAL A 440 -11.38 32.27 14.74
C VAL A 440 -12.37 32.41 13.59
N LEU A 441 -13.44 31.63 13.67
CA LEU A 441 -14.44 31.49 12.61
C LEU A 441 -15.78 32.05 13.07
N LYS A 442 -16.58 32.50 12.12
CA LYS A 442 -17.98 32.85 12.34
C LYS A 442 -18.84 31.57 12.37
N HIS A 443 -20.00 31.64 12.97
CA HIS A 443 -20.93 30.50 13.05
C HIS A 443 -21.33 29.86 11.71
N ASN A 444 -21.28 30.63 10.61
CA ASN A 444 -21.58 30.18 9.26
C ASN A 444 -20.34 29.71 8.48
N GLN A 445 -19.16 29.72 9.11
CA GLN A 445 -17.88 29.25 8.60
C GLN A 445 -17.52 27.92 9.26
N ASN A 446 -18.40 26.95 9.13
CA ASN A 446 -18.39 25.72 9.93
C ASN A 446 -18.06 24.45 9.13
N ASN A 447 -17.78 24.58 7.83
CA ASN A 447 -17.23 23.50 7.01
C ASN A 447 -15.76 23.77 6.78
N LEU A 448 -14.91 22.92 7.34
CA LEU A 448 -13.47 23.06 7.29
C LEU A 448 -12.83 21.89 6.57
N GLU A 449 -11.90 22.21 5.69
CA GLU A 449 -11.02 21.22 5.10
C GLU A 449 -9.57 21.67 5.35
N PHE A 450 -8.80 20.78 5.93
CA PHE A 450 -7.37 20.96 6.18
C PHE A 450 -6.60 20.07 5.23
N THR A 451 -5.64 20.63 4.53
CA THR A 451 -4.60 19.87 3.86
C THR A 451 -3.33 19.98 4.69
N PHE A 452 -2.75 18.87 5.05
CA PHE A 452 -1.46 18.82 5.71
C PHE A 452 -0.45 18.11 4.79
N SER A 453 0.81 18.31 5.09
CA SER A 453 1.91 17.65 4.40
C SER A 453 2.99 17.33 5.40
N ASP A 454 3.74 16.31 5.10
CA ASP A 454 5.04 16.04 5.70
C ASP A 454 6.15 16.57 4.78
N ASN A 455 7.35 16.66 5.32
CA ASN A 455 8.53 16.99 4.51
C ASN A 455 9.12 15.74 3.82
N ASP A 456 8.32 14.67 3.68
CA ASP A 456 8.78 13.46 3.03
C ASP A 456 8.80 13.61 1.51
N PHE A 457 9.82 14.29 1.01
CA PHE A 457 10.15 14.34 -0.43
C PHE A 457 10.70 13.00 -0.94
N TYR A 458 11.09 12.14 -0.03
CA TYR A 458 11.63 10.82 -0.27
C TYR A 458 10.55 9.82 0.12
N TYR A 459 9.85 9.23 -0.77
CA TYR A 459 8.84 8.23 -0.47
C TYR A 459 9.30 7.31 0.67
N SER A 460 8.76 7.51 1.87
CA SER A 460 9.05 6.64 3.02
C SER A 460 8.96 5.18 2.62
N ILE A 461 9.92 4.38 3.06
CA ILE A 461 9.94 2.94 2.80
C ILE A 461 8.65 2.29 3.30
N PHE A 462 8.12 2.80 4.42
CA PHE A 462 6.89 2.31 5.02
C PHE A 462 5.69 3.18 4.62
N PRO A 463 4.52 2.58 4.44
CA PRO A 463 3.30 3.37 4.30
C PRO A 463 3.09 4.16 5.59
N THR A 464 3.03 5.47 5.47
CA THR A 464 2.74 6.36 6.57
C THR A 464 1.23 6.47 6.75
N PHE A 465 0.75 6.23 7.95
CA PHE A 465 -0.63 6.46 8.33
C PHE A 465 -0.67 7.68 9.24
N TYR A 466 -1.68 8.50 9.06
CA TYR A 466 -1.90 9.64 9.91
C TYR A 466 -3.11 9.41 10.78
N GLU A 467 -3.07 9.93 11.97
CA GLU A 467 -4.20 9.97 12.88
C GLU A 467 -4.51 11.43 13.20
N TYR A 468 -5.79 11.75 13.17
CA TYR A 468 -6.25 13.08 13.52
C TYR A 468 -7.42 13.01 14.49
N LYS A 469 -7.59 14.07 15.26
CA LYS A 469 -8.65 14.21 16.23
C LYS A 469 -8.96 15.68 16.42
N LEU A 470 -10.24 16.03 16.41
CA LEU A 470 -10.72 17.35 16.80
C LEU A 470 -11.24 17.26 18.23
N ASP A 471 -10.44 17.68 19.20
CA ASP A 471 -10.84 17.69 20.59
C ASP A 471 -12.04 18.63 20.81
N GLY A 472 -13.03 18.12 21.51
CA GLY A 472 -14.34 18.76 21.66
C GLY A 472 -15.41 18.22 20.70
N LEU A 473 -15.02 17.49 19.65
CA LEU A 473 -15.96 16.86 18.70
C LEU A 473 -15.74 15.35 18.62
N ASP A 474 -14.51 14.91 18.43
CA ASP A 474 -14.16 13.50 18.22
C ASP A 474 -13.89 12.81 19.56
N LYS A 475 -14.45 11.61 19.75
CA LYS A 475 -14.19 10.75 20.92
C LYS A 475 -12.92 9.92 20.80
N LYS A 476 -12.49 9.59 19.56
CA LYS A 476 -11.35 8.72 19.27
C LYS A 476 -10.52 9.31 18.14
N TRP A 477 -9.26 8.90 18.05
CA TRP A 477 -8.41 9.16 16.90
C TRP A 477 -8.97 8.51 15.63
N ILE A 478 -8.98 9.25 14.53
CA ILE A 478 -9.45 8.81 13.21
C ILE A 478 -8.23 8.58 12.34
N LYS A 479 -8.13 7.39 11.74
CA LYS A 479 -7.04 7.04 10.81
C LYS A 479 -7.33 7.52 9.41
N THR A 480 -6.30 8.05 8.74
CA THR A 480 -6.35 8.44 7.33
C THR A 480 -5.06 8.08 6.61
N ASN A 481 -5.19 7.69 5.35
CA ASN A 481 -4.04 7.50 4.44
C ASN A 481 -3.86 8.73 3.54
N GLY A 482 -4.80 9.67 3.56
CA GLY A 482 -4.78 10.89 2.77
C GLY A 482 -4.26 12.07 3.58
N HIS A 483 -3.84 13.11 2.87
CA HIS A 483 -3.37 14.39 3.44
C HIS A 483 -4.49 15.43 3.57
N HIS A 484 -5.75 14.98 3.54
CA HIS A 484 -6.94 15.82 3.63
C HIS A 484 -7.80 15.41 4.80
N ILE A 485 -8.23 16.38 5.59
CA ILE A 485 -9.13 16.20 6.72
C ILE A 485 -10.31 17.15 6.51
N THR A 486 -11.52 16.62 6.53
CA THR A 486 -12.72 17.40 6.32
C THR A 486 -13.65 17.25 7.51
N TYR A 487 -14.08 18.38 8.05
CA TYR A 487 -15.11 18.49 9.05
C TYR A 487 -16.25 19.33 8.52
N THR A 488 -17.44 18.80 8.55
CA THR A 488 -18.64 19.51 8.10
C THR A 488 -19.55 19.84 9.27
N ASN A 489 -20.12 21.03 9.22
CA ASN A 489 -21.11 21.52 10.18
C ASN A 489 -20.62 21.50 11.64
N ILE A 490 -19.42 22.01 11.88
CA ILE A 490 -18.86 22.13 13.24
C ILE A 490 -19.73 23.07 14.06
N PRO A 491 -20.26 22.64 15.22
CA PRO A 491 -21.04 23.51 16.12
C PRO A 491 -20.19 24.67 16.64
N PRO A 492 -20.82 25.78 17.07
CA PRO A 492 -20.12 26.82 17.80
C PRO A 492 -19.47 26.27 19.07
N GLY A 493 -18.18 26.58 19.26
CA GLY A 493 -17.39 26.05 20.39
C GLY A 493 -15.90 26.32 20.24
N ASN A 494 -15.13 25.80 21.16
CA ASN A 494 -13.67 25.80 21.14
C ASN A 494 -13.19 24.37 20.89
N TYR A 495 -12.31 24.22 19.93
CA TYR A 495 -11.79 22.94 19.48
C TYR A 495 -10.28 23.03 19.30
N THR A 496 -9.59 21.90 19.41
CA THR A 496 -8.17 21.79 19.05
C THR A 496 -8.00 20.62 18.10
N LEU A 497 -7.56 20.92 16.89
CA LEU A 497 -7.22 19.90 15.90
C LEU A 497 -5.83 19.36 16.22
N HIS A 498 -5.72 18.06 16.37
CA HIS A 498 -4.47 17.33 16.48
C HIS A 498 -4.28 16.44 15.27
N ILE A 499 -3.07 16.44 14.70
CA ILE A 499 -2.67 15.53 13.63
C ILE A 499 -1.34 14.95 14.00
N ARG A 500 -1.23 13.62 13.98
CA ARG A 500 0.03 12.91 14.26
C ARG A 500 0.32 11.86 13.21
N GLU A 501 1.58 11.55 13.04
CA GLU A 501 2.02 10.39 12.27
C GLU A 501 1.92 9.14 13.17
N ASN A 502 1.29 8.09 12.65
CA ASN A 502 1.31 6.78 13.29
C ASN A 502 2.27 5.89 12.54
N ASN A 503 3.46 5.69 13.12
CA ASN A 503 4.44 4.77 12.56
C ASN A 503 4.06 3.33 12.92
N ILE A 504 4.20 2.42 11.97
CA ILE A 504 3.88 0.98 12.08
C ILE A 504 4.58 0.30 13.27
N TYR A 505 5.72 0.85 13.71
CA TYR A 505 6.48 0.32 14.85
C TYR A 505 5.94 0.75 16.22
N GLY A 506 4.84 1.51 16.29
CA GLY A 506 4.17 1.86 17.54
C GLY A 506 4.89 2.90 18.38
N ASN A 507 5.91 3.57 17.87
CA ASN A 507 6.46 4.74 18.49
C ASN A 507 5.47 5.89 18.26
N GLU A 508 4.57 6.10 19.22
CA GLU A 508 3.71 7.28 19.24
C GLU A 508 4.63 8.50 19.25
N GLN A 509 4.64 9.25 18.16
CA GLN A 509 5.35 10.52 18.14
C GLN A 509 4.49 11.53 18.87
N ASP A 510 4.95 11.98 20.02
CA ASP A 510 4.25 12.96 20.89
C ASP A 510 4.15 14.38 20.26
N GLU A 511 4.87 14.66 19.17
CA GLU A 511 4.91 15.97 18.54
C GLU A 511 4.19 15.93 17.18
N GLY A 512 2.86 16.07 17.23
CA GLY A 512 2.02 16.30 16.08
C GLY A 512 1.73 17.79 15.86
N ILE A 513 0.92 18.08 14.84
CA ILE A 513 0.36 19.43 14.65
C ILE A 513 -0.75 19.65 15.66
N SER A 514 -0.79 20.82 16.26
CA SER A 514 -1.94 21.29 17.03
C SER A 514 -2.41 22.65 16.50
N LEU A 515 -3.73 22.82 16.31
CA LEU A 515 -4.34 24.06 15.86
C LEU A 515 -5.61 24.33 16.65
N ASP A 516 -5.67 25.47 17.32
CA ASP A 516 -6.87 25.92 18.02
C ASP A 516 -7.90 26.51 17.06
N ILE A 517 -9.12 26.06 17.18
CA ILE A 517 -10.24 26.47 16.34
C ILE A 517 -11.38 26.98 17.21
N VAL A 518 -11.74 28.23 17.02
CA VAL A 518 -12.85 28.86 17.74
C VAL A 518 -13.97 29.20 16.76
N VAL A 519 -15.09 28.53 16.88
CA VAL A 519 -16.30 28.84 16.13
C VAL A 519 -17.22 29.68 17.01
N LYS A 520 -17.40 30.95 16.62
CA LYS A 520 -18.20 31.91 17.40
C LYS A 520 -19.68 31.54 17.36
N LEU A 521 -20.35 31.80 18.46
CA LEU A 521 -21.80 31.70 18.51
C LEU A 521 -22.45 32.72 17.56
N PRO A 522 -23.56 32.36 16.91
CA PRO A 522 -24.35 33.31 16.16
C PRO A 522 -24.88 34.39 17.12
N TRP A 523 -24.96 35.64 16.60
CA TRP A 523 -25.38 36.77 17.42
C TRP A 523 -26.74 36.56 18.08
N TRP A 524 -27.61 35.79 17.42
CA TRP A 524 -28.95 35.49 17.95
C TRP A 524 -28.94 34.43 19.10
N ASN A 525 -27.83 33.75 19.34
CA ASN A 525 -27.68 32.79 20.42
C ASN A 525 -26.70 33.24 21.49
N THR A 526 -26.42 34.56 21.55
CA THR A 526 -25.59 35.17 22.60
C THR A 526 -26.46 35.56 23.80
N TRP A 527 -25.85 35.71 24.99
CA TRP A 527 -26.57 36.07 26.21
C TRP A 527 -27.38 37.36 26.07
N TRP A 528 -26.84 38.36 25.32
CA TRP A 528 -27.53 39.64 25.12
C TRP A 528 -28.67 39.49 24.07
N ALA A 529 -28.58 38.58 23.13
CA ALA A 529 -29.68 38.28 22.21
C ALA A 529 -30.84 37.62 22.98
N TRP A 530 -30.53 36.70 23.88
CA TRP A 530 -31.54 36.11 24.77
C TRP A 530 -32.19 37.18 25.66
N LEU A 531 -31.43 38.20 26.11
CA LEU A 531 -31.96 39.32 26.85
C LEU A 531 -32.89 40.19 25.98
N ILE A 532 -32.53 40.40 24.70
CA ILE A 532 -33.41 41.07 23.73
C ILE A 532 -34.69 40.27 23.51
N TYR A 533 -34.57 38.94 23.27
CA TYR A 533 -35.71 38.09 23.11
C TYR A 533 -36.61 38.12 24.35
N PHE A 534 -36.04 38.08 25.51
CA PHE A 534 -36.76 38.21 26.76
C PHE A 534 -37.48 39.58 26.87
N ILE A 535 -36.83 40.68 26.50
CA ILE A 535 -37.46 42.01 26.44
C ILE A 535 -38.57 42.07 25.38
N ILE A 536 -38.33 41.46 24.21
CA ILE A 536 -39.36 41.38 23.16
C ILE A 536 -40.58 40.58 23.63
N VAL A 537 -40.34 39.42 24.29
CA VAL A 537 -41.39 38.58 24.85
C VAL A 537 -42.17 39.38 25.94
N LEU A 538 -41.42 40.06 26.85
CA LEU A 538 -42.04 40.91 27.86
C LEU A 538 -42.83 42.08 27.23
N SER A 539 -42.29 42.70 26.18
CA SER A 539 -42.98 43.75 25.46
C SER A 539 -44.23 43.23 24.75
N ILE A 540 -44.14 42.05 24.13
CA ILE A 540 -45.33 41.39 23.51
C ILE A 540 -46.35 41.02 24.60
N LEU A 541 -45.90 40.45 25.73
CA LEU A 541 -46.80 40.17 26.87
C LEU A 541 -47.42 41.42 27.45
N PHE A 542 -46.64 42.53 27.53
CA PHE A 542 -47.15 43.82 27.97
C PHE A 542 -48.19 44.40 26.98
N ILE A 543 -47.89 44.30 25.64
CA ILE A 543 -48.84 44.72 24.58
C ILE A 543 -50.12 43.86 24.64
N ILE A 544 -49.92 42.51 24.75
CA ILE A 544 -51.04 41.56 24.87
C ILE A 544 -51.84 41.82 26.15
N ALA A 545 -51.14 42.08 27.27
CA ALA A 545 -51.83 42.44 28.53
C ALA A 545 -52.58 43.76 28.41
N LYS A 546 -51.94 44.77 27.77
CA LYS A 546 -52.58 46.06 27.48
C LYS A 546 -53.76 45.91 26.51
N GLU A 547 -53.59 45.10 25.42
CA GLU A 547 -54.68 44.77 24.50
C GLU A 547 -55.76 43.95 25.20
N LYS A 548 -55.41 42.96 26.04
CA LYS A 548 -56.40 42.22 26.81
C LYS A 548 -57.15 43.12 27.76
N ILE A 549 -56.50 44.06 28.41
CA ILE A 549 -57.14 45.05 29.28
C ILE A 549 -58.04 45.99 28.48
N THR A 550 -57.58 46.38 27.26
CA THR A 550 -58.40 47.17 26.33
C THR A 550 -59.46 46.33 25.60
N SER A 551 -59.15 45.10 25.19
CA SER A 551 -60.09 44.21 24.50
C SER A 551 -61.05 43.50 25.44
N PHE A 552 -60.72 43.39 26.76
CA PHE A 552 -61.71 42.97 27.77
C PHE A 552 -62.87 43.98 27.84
N LYS A 553 -62.57 45.24 27.57
CA LYS A 553 -63.61 46.26 27.40
C LYS A 553 -64.34 46.16 26.04
N PHE A 554 -63.71 45.56 25.00
CA PHE A 554 -64.25 45.45 23.67
C PHE A 554 -64.85 44.06 23.33
N LYS A 555 -64.34 43.01 24.06
CA LYS A 555 -64.73 41.57 23.82
C LYS A 555 -66.10 41.19 24.32
N LEU A 556 -66.75 42.10 25.05
CA LEU A 556 -68.19 41.84 25.36
C LEU A 556 -69.14 42.02 24.15
N LEU A 557 -68.59 42.47 23.02
CA LEU A 557 -69.41 42.79 21.83
C LEU A 557 -69.05 41.93 20.55
N LEU A 558 -68.05 41.15 20.52
CA LEU A 558 -67.61 40.56 19.23
C LEU A 558 -67.16 39.06 19.24
N ASP A 559 -67.59 38.30 20.24
CA ASP A 559 -67.08 36.97 20.52
C ASP A 559 -67.70 35.81 19.71
N ASN A 560 -68.59 36.09 18.76
CA ASN A 560 -69.27 35.03 18.03
C ASN A 560 -68.85 34.84 16.54
N GLU A 561 -68.05 35.69 15.94
CA GLU A 561 -67.74 35.56 14.49
C GLU A 561 -66.30 35.08 14.14
N LYS A 562 -65.45 34.97 15.10
CA LYS A 562 -64.02 34.69 14.78
C LYS A 562 -63.55 33.26 14.96
N ARG A 563 -64.35 32.37 15.49
CA ARG A 563 -63.87 30.99 15.79
C ARG A 563 -63.68 30.06 14.60
N GLU A 564 -64.25 30.33 13.48
CA GLU A 564 -64.20 29.40 12.35
C GLU A 564 -63.02 29.64 11.36
N LYS A 565 -62.52 30.83 11.26
CA LYS A 565 -61.44 31.12 10.28
C LYS A 565 -60.03 30.77 10.73
N GLU A 566 -59.77 30.75 12.03
CA GLU A 566 -58.39 30.55 12.56
C GLU A 566 -57.91 29.09 12.56
N ASN A 567 -58.82 28.12 12.48
CA ASN A 567 -58.46 26.71 12.52
C ASN A 567 -57.91 26.17 11.18
N ILE A 568 -58.26 26.78 10.07
CA ILE A 568 -57.87 26.28 8.74
C ILE A 568 -56.46 26.74 8.36
N GLU A 569 -56.07 27.92 8.79
CA GLU A 569 -54.72 28.43 8.44
C GLU A 569 -53.59 27.81 9.25
N LYS A 570 -53.86 27.43 10.50
CA LYS A 570 -52.82 26.78 11.36
C LYS A 570 -52.40 25.39 10.88
N ILE A 571 -53.31 24.65 10.30
CA ILE A 571 -53.06 23.29 9.81
C ILE A 571 -52.16 23.30 8.56
N ASN A 572 -52.26 24.30 7.73
CA ASN A 572 -51.49 24.38 6.49
C ASN A 572 -50.03 24.83 6.71
N ARG A 573 -49.80 25.72 7.71
CA ARG A 573 -48.40 26.14 8.05
C ARG A 573 -47.64 25.03 8.74
N PHE A 574 -48.28 24.27 9.63
CA PHE A 574 -47.62 23.17 10.33
C PHE A 574 -47.15 22.06 9.39
N LYS A 575 -47.90 21.80 8.30
CA LYS A 575 -47.50 20.82 7.28
C LYS A 575 -46.23 21.23 6.53
N LEU A 576 -46.06 22.50 6.22
CA LEU A 576 -44.94 23.00 5.43
C LEU A 576 -43.62 22.98 6.21
N ASP A 577 -43.61 23.43 7.45
CA ASP A 577 -42.41 23.48 8.30
C ASP A 577 -41.96 22.06 8.71
N PHE A 578 -42.90 21.16 8.92
CA PHE A 578 -42.63 19.77 9.29
C PHE A 578 -41.86 19.04 8.17
N PHE A 579 -42.27 19.13 6.92
CA PHE A 579 -41.63 18.42 5.82
C PHE A 579 -40.25 18.97 5.50
N THR A 580 -40.01 20.26 5.65
CA THR A 580 -38.70 20.86 5.38
C THR A 580 -37.69 20.45 6.45
N ASN A 581 -38.06 20.49 7.73
CA ASN A 581 -37.17 20.14 8.83
C ASN A 581 -36.88 18.63 8.88
N VAL A 582 -37.88 17.77 8.72
CA VAL A 582 -37.71 16.31 8.72
C VAL A 582 -36.79 15.87 7.59
N SER A 583 -36.86 16.51 6.43
CA SER A 583 -35.99 16.16 5.30
C SER A 583 -34.53 16.54 5.53
N HIS A 584 -34.27 17.66 6.21
CA HIS A 584 -32.92 18.05 6.59
C HIS A 584 -32.35 17.14 7.70
N GLU A 585 -33.17 16.82 8.70
CA GLU A 585 -32.78 15.95 9.81
C GLU A 585 -32.57 14.48 9.41
N LEU A 586 -33.23 14.03 8.35
CA LEU A 586 -33.03 12.68 7.82
C LEU A 586 -31.80 12.57 6.91
N ARG A 587 -31.43 13.64 6.18
CA ARG A 587 -30.29 13.62 5.26
C ARG A 587 -28.96 13.46 6.03
N THR A 588 -28.81 14.19 7.12
CA THR A 588 -27.56 14.20 7.91
C THR A 588 -27.19 12.83 8.49
N PRO A 589 -28.07 12.13 9.23
CA PRO A 589 -27.74 10.82 9.76
C PRO A 589 -27.55 9.77 8.65
N LEU A 590 -28.29 9.90 7.54
CA LEU A 590 -28.21 8.95 6.44
C LEU A 590 -26.88 9.12 5.67
N THR A 591 -26.39 10.34 5.50
CA THR A 591 -25.07 10.61 4.95
C THR A 591 -23.99 10.03 5.85
N LEU A 592 -24.08 10.21 7.16
CA LEU A 592 -23.17 9.63 8.12
C LEU A 592 -23.17 8.10 8.09
N ILE A 593 -24.34 7.49 8.01
CA ILE A 593 -24.49 6.04 7.88
C ILE A 593 -23.84 5.54 6.58
N THR A 594 -24.09 6.21 5.47
CA THR A 594 -23.54 5.82 4.16
C THR A 594 -22.01 5.93 4.18
N THR A 595 -21.48 7.04 4.73
CA THR A 595 -20.02 7.23 4.84
C THR A 595 -19.36 6.19 5.75
N GLN A 596 -20.01 5.83 6.87
CA GLN A 596 -19.48 4.77 7.74
C GLN A 596 -19.53 3.39 7.06
N ILE A 597 -20.56 3.12 6.29
CA ILE A 597 -20.67 1.89 5.50
C ILE A 597 -19.62 1.87 4.37
N GLU A 598 -19.36 3.01 3.71
CA GLU A 598 -18.31 3.17 2.70
C GLU A 598 -16.92 2.97 3.30
N LEU A 599 -16.67 3.49 4.51
CA LEU A 599 -15.45 3.25 5.28
C LEU A 599 -15.28 1.76 5.65
N LEU A 600 -16.36 1.08 6.01
CA LEU A 600 -16.34 -0.36 6.26
C LEU A 600 -16.10 -1.15 4.98
N LEU A 601 -16.62 -0.71 3.84
CA LEU A 601 -16.41 -1.34 2.54
C LEU A 601 -14.98 -1.08 2.00
N SER A 602 -14.41 0.09 2.27
CA SER A 602 -13.02 0.42 1.88
C SER A 602 -11.98 -0.32 2.73
N ASN A 603 -12.33 -0.66 3.97
CA ASN A 603 -11.50 -1.46 4.89
C ASN A 603 -11.81 -2.97 4.83
N SER A 604 -12.26 -3.45 3.69
CA SER A 604 -12.84 -4.79 3.51
C SER A 604 -11.87 -5.98 3.66
N LYS A 605 -10.62 -5.76 4.01
CA LYS A 605 -9.59 -6.82 4.07
C LYS A 605 -9.79 -7.85 5.21
N ASP A 606 -10.56 -7.50 6.24
CA ASP A 606 -10.80 -8.37 7.41
C ASP A 606 -12.25 -8.86 7.52
N ILE A 607 -13.07 -8.64 6.50
CA ILE A 607 -14.50 -8.94 6.58
C ILE A 607 -14.80 -10.24 5.83
N SER A 608 -15.44 -11.19 6.51
CA SER A 608 -15.91 -12.42 5.87
C SER A 608 -16.93 -12.14 4.76
N LYS A 609 -16.86 -12.91 3.68
CA LYS A 609 -17.73 -12.72 2.49
C LYS A 609 -19.22 -12.57 2.82
N PRO A 610 -19.82 -13.35 3.74
CA PRO A 610 -21.24 -13.18 4.11
C PRO A 610 -21.52 -11.85 4.80
N VAL A 611 -20.55 -11.31 5.53
CA VAL A 611 -20.68 -10.01 6.22
C VAL A 611 -20.48 -8.88 5.21
N TYR A 612 -19.54 -9.03 4.28
CA TYR A 612 -19.33 -8.08 3.19
C TYR A 612 -20.58 -7.94 2.32
N ASP A 613 -21.20 -9.06 1.93
CA ASP A 613 -22.45 -9.05 1.14
C ASP A 613 -23.61 -8.40 1.90
N LYS A 614 -23.66 -8.56 3.22
CA LYS A 614 -24.63 -7.85 4.07
C LYS A 614 -24.36 -6.36 4.14
N ILE A 615 -23.09 -5.97 4.28
CA ILE A 615 -22.66 -4.56 4.30
C ILE A 615 -22.93 -3.90 2.94
N LEU A 616 -22.65 -4.62 1.85
CA LEU A 616 -22.95 -4.15 0.49
C LEU A 616 -24.46 -3.95 0.27
N LYS A 617 -25.29 -4.87 0.78
CA LYS A 617 -26.75 -4.71 0.78
C LYS A 617 -27.18 -3.52 1.63
N LEU A 618 -26.59 -3.33 2.80
CA LEU A 618 -26.83 -2.16 3.65
C LEU A 618 -26.43 -0.85 2.96
N HIS A 619 -25.27 -0.84 2.30
CA HIS A 619 -24.84 0.30 1.49
C HIS A 619 -25.83 0.63 0.39
N LYS A 620 -26.30 -0.40 -0.34
CA LYS A 620 -27.31 -0.24 -1.37
C LYS A 620 -28.61 0.33 -0.79
N HIS A 621 -29.11 -0.24 0.31
CA HIS A 621 -30.32 0.27 0.95
C HIS A 621 -30.17 1.69 1.50
N ALA A 622 -29.01 2.03 2.10
CA ALA A 622 -28.74 3.38 2.57
C ALA A 622 -28.63 4.38 1.39
N SER A 623 -28.00 3.97 0.29
CA SER A 623 -27.91 4.76 -0.95
C SER A 623 -29.30 4.94 -1.60
N ASP A 624 -30.10 3.88 -1.66
CA ASP A 624 -31.47 3.93 -2.18
C ASP A 624 -32.34 4.87 -1.34
N MET A 625 -32.25 4.79 -0.02
CA MET A 625 -32.98 5.68 0.90
C MET A 625 -32.52 7.14 0.75
N ARG A 626 -31.23 7.39 0.59
CA ARG A 626 -30.70 8.73 0.31
C ARG A 626 -31.24 9.29 -1.01
N ASN A 627 -31.30 8.45 -2.03
CA ASN A 627 -31.85 8.84 -3.34
C ASN A 627 -33.35 9.15 -3.23
N GLN A 628 -34.14 8.33 -2.52
CA GLN A 628 -35.58 8.57 -2.27
C GLN A 628 -35.83 9.87 -1.52
N ILE A 629 -35.00 10.18 -0.48
CA ILE A 629 -35.10 11.46 0.25
C ILE A 629 -34.74 12.63 -0.67
N SER A 630 -33.74 12.46 -1.52
CA SER A 630 -33.36 13.49 -2.49
C SER A 630 -34.43 13.71 -3.55
N GLU A 631 -35.04 12.65 -4.04
CA GLU A 631 -36.18 12.72 -4.98
C GLU A 631 -37.40 13.40 -4.36
N LEU A 632 -37.70 13.11 -3.09
CA LEU A 632 -38.79 13.77 -2.35
C LEU A 632 -38.54 15.27 -2.21
N LEU A 633 -37.26 15.68 -1.96
CA LEU A 633 -36.87 17.09 -1.89
C LEU A 633 -36.92 17.78 -3.26
N ASP A 634 -36.48 17.07 -4.30
CA ASP A 634 -36.53 17.59 -5.68
C ASP A 634 -38.00 17.76 -6.12
N PHE A 635 -38.90 16.85 -5.76
CA PHE A 635 -40.34 16.97 -5.99
C PHE A 635 -40.94 18.19 -5.27
N HIS A 636 -40.52 18.43 -4.01
CA HIS A 636 -40.99 19.59 -3.24
C HIS A 636 -40.47 20.93 -3.79
N LYS A 637 -39.22 20.95 -4.30
CA LYS A 637 -38.65 22.13 -4.99
C LYS A 637 -39.34 22.41 -6.32
N LEU A 638 -39.81 21.36 -6.99
CA LEU A 638 -40.60 21.47 -8.21
C LEU A 638 -41.98 22.09 -7.93
N ASP A 639 -42.69 21.64 -6.89
CA ASP A 639 -44.00 22.12 -6.48
C ASP A 639 -43.94 23.62 -6.09
N GLN A 640 -42.81 24.06 -5.52
CA GLN A 640 -42.57 25.47 -5.16
C GLN A 640 -41.96 26.33 -6.30
N LYS A 641 -41.78 25.80 -7.51
CA LYS A 641 -41.16 26.50 -8.66
C LYS A 641 -39.76 27.01 -8.39
N GLN A 642 -39.00 26.38 -7.47
CA GLN A 642 -37.65 26.81 -7.07
C GLN A 642 -36.53 26.06 -7.82
N MET A 643 -36.87 25.08 -8.63
CA MET A 643 -35.88 24.32 -9.40
C MET A 643 -35.39 25.13 -10.62
N ARG A 644 -34.10 25.44 -10.65
CA ARG A 644 -33.43 26.05 -11.80
C ARG A 644 -32.63 24.99 -12.54
N LEU A 645 -32.86 24.85 -13.83
CA LEU A 645 -32.08 23.98 -14.69
C LEU A 645 -30.72 24.62 -15.01
N SER A 646 -29.64 23.84 -14.89
CA SER A 646 -28.28 24.24 -15.29
C SER A 646 -27.99 23.70 -16.69
N VAL A 647 -28.57 24.37 -17.68
CA VAL A 647 -28.41 23.94 -19.07
C VAL A 647 -27.07 24.38 -19.65
N GLN A 648 -26.43 23.50 -20.41
CA GLN A 648 -25.18 23.73 -21.12
C GLN A 648 -25.30 23.17 -22.54
N GLU A 649 -24.62 23.80 -23.47
CA GLU A 649 -24.52 23.26 -24.81
C GLU A 649 -23.52 22.10 -24.84
N LYS A 650 -24.04 20.93 -25.13
CA LYS A 650 -23.25 19.70 -25.19
C LYS A 650 -23.67 18.82 -26.36
N ASN A 651 -22.75 17.99 -26.81
CA ASN A 651 -23.10 16.98 -27.79
C ASN A 651 -23.88 15.86 -27.09
N LEU A 652 -25.11 15.67 -27.55
CA LEU A 652 -26.05 14.70 -26.96
C LEU A 652 -25.63 13.24 -27.23
N ILE A 653 -24.99 12.96 -28.36
CA ILE A 653 -24.68 11.59 -28.78
C ILE A 653 -23.69 10.92 -27.82
N PRO A 654 -22.50 11.50 -27.49
CA PRO A 654 -21.60 10.90 -26.51
C PRO A 654 -22.23 10.79 -25.11
N PHE A 655 -23.07 11.76 -24.76
CA PHE A 655 -23.78 11.73 -23.48
C PHE A 655 -24.76 10.54 -23.40
N LEU A 656 -25.53 10.28 -24.46
CA LEU A 656 -26.44 9.14 -24.52
C LEU A 656 -25.71 7.79 -24.62
N ASP A 657 -24.55 7.79 -25.30
CA ASP A 657 -23.71 6.61 -25.37
C ASP A 657 -23.14 6.23 -23.98
N GLU A 658 -22.72 7.22 -23.20
CA GLU A 658 -22.30 7.00 -21.82
C GLU A 658 -23.43 6.44 -20.94
N VAL A 659 -24.64 6.96 -21.11
CA VAL A 659 -25.83 6.44 -20.39
C VAL A 659 -26.16 5.03 -20.89
N TYR A 660 -26.08 4.78 -22.19
CA TYR A 660 -26.28 3.45 -22.78
C TYR A 660 -25.28 2.44 -22.18
N LEU A 661 -24.00 2.78 -22.16
CA LEU A 661 -22.95 1.89 -21.63
C LEU A 661 -23.16 1.54 -20.15
N SER A 662 -23.69 2.48 -19.35
CA SER A 662 -23.95 2.26 -17.92
C SER A 662 -25.02 1.18 -17.61
N PHE A 663 -25.88 0.87 -18.58
CA PHE A 663 -26.92 -0.15 -18.42
C PHE A 663 -26.67 -1.42 -19.27
N LYS A 664 -25.62 -1.43 -20.06
CA LYS A 664 -25.32 -2.54 -20.97
C LYS A 664 -25.12 -3.87 -20.26
N GLU A 665 -24.31 -3.88 -19.21
CA GLU A 665 -24.08 -5.10 -18.41
C GLU A 665 -25.37 -5.60 -17.74
N GLN A 666 -26.21 -4.69 -17.28
CA GLN A 666 -27.49 -5.04 -16.66
C GLN A 666 -28.46 -5.63 -17.69
N ALA A 667 -28.51 -5.09 -18.88
CA ALA A 667 -29.31 -5.61 -19.98
C ALA A 667 -28.82 -7.00 -20.44
N GLU A 668 -27.51 -7.18 -20.54
CA GLU A 668 -26.89 -8.48 -20.87
C GLU A 668 -27.19 -9.52 -19.79
N ALA A 669 -27.14 -9.16 -18.51
CA ALA A 669 -27.46 -10.06 -17.41
C ALA A 669 -28.93 -10.52 -17.42
N HIS A 670 -29.83 -9.74 -18.00
CA HIS A 670 -31.25 -10.07 -18.18
C HIS A 670 -31.58 -10.66 -19.57
N ASN A 671 -30.56 -10.96 -20.40
CA ASN A 671 -30.69 -11.45 -21.78
C ASN A 671 -31.56 -10.53 -22.68
N ILE A 672 -31.50 -9.24 -22.46
CA ILE A 672 -32.21 -8.24 -23.23
C ILE A 672 -31.31 -7.72 -24.33
N LYS A 673 -31.79 -7.78 -25.57
CA LYS A 673 -31.08 -7.18 -26.71
C LYS A 673 -31.17 -5.64 -26.61
N TYR A 674 -30.14 -5.06 -26.05
CA TYR A 674 -30.04 -3.63 -25.80
C TYR A 674 -29.10 -2.99 -26.82
N LEU A 675 -29.65 -2.11 -27.66
CA LEU A 675 -28.91 -1.51 -28.78
C LEU A 675 -29.09 0.00 -28.75
N PHE A 676 -28.01 0.70 -28.93
CA PHE A 676 -28.01 2.14 -29.18
C PHE A 676 -27.68 2.39 -30.64
N THR A 677 -28.60 3.02 -31.36
CA THR A 677 -28.41 3.37 -32.76
C THR A 677 -28.70 4.86 -32.93
N THR A 678 -27.88 5.53 -33.68
CA THR A 678 -28.03 6.95 -33.97
C THR A 678 -27.93 7.17 -35.48
N SER A 679 -28.71 8.12 -35.98
CA SER A 679 -28.71 8.54 -37.38
C SER A 679 -27.74 9.68 -37.65
N CYS A 680 -27.08 10.23 -36.65
CA CYS A 680 -26.11 11.31 -36.77
C CYS A 680 -24.93 11.09 -35.82
N GLU A 681 -23.73 11.52 -36.20
CA GLU A 681 -22.51 11.38 -35.40
C GLU A 681 -22.40 12.42 -34.28
N SER A 682 -23.08 13.55 -34.45
CA SER A 682 -23.08 14.60 -33.42
C SER A 682 -24.40 15.39 -33.43
N ALA A 683 -24.90 15.70 -32.26
CA ALA A 683 -26.08 16.53 -32.05
C ALA A 683 -25.83 17.46 -30.85
N PHE A 684 -25.52 18.73 -31.13
CA PHE A 684 -25.35 19.72 -30.08
C PHE A 684 -26.69 20.31 -29.69
N CYS A 685 -27.03 20.27 -28.42
CA CYS A 685 -28.23 20.89 -27.87
C CYS A 685 -28.00 21.33 -26.41
N TRP A 686 -28.86 22.24 -25.99
CA TRP A 686 -28.81 22.82 -24.66
C TRP A 686 -29.59 21.93 -23.69
N PHE A 687 -28.91 21.31 -22.75
CA PHE A 687 -29.56 20.50 -21.74
C PHE A 687 -28.77 20.49 -20.42
N ASP A 688 -29.48 20.16 -19.35
CA ASP A 688 -28.88 19.87 -18.06
C ASP A 688 -28.49 18.40 -18.02
N SER A 689 -27.18 18.13 -18.10
CA SER A 689 -26.65 16.75 -18.17
C SER A 689 -26.99 15.92 -16.94
N VAL A 690 -27.12 16.56 -15.78
CA VAL A 690 -27.45 15.86 -14.54
C VAL A 690 -28.93 15.44 -14.52
N GLN A 691 -29.80 16.36 -14.88
CA GLN A 691 -31.23 16.09 -14.89
C GLN A 691 -31.62 15.16 -16.05
N LEU A 692 -31.02 15.37 -17.21
CA LEU A 692 -31.27 14.51 -18.36
C LEU A 692 -30.77 13.08 -18.14
N ARG A 693 -29.65 12.90 -17.48
CA ARG A 693 -29.15 11.58 -17.05
C ARG A 693 -30.13 10.88 -16.12
N LYS A 694 -30.71 11.60 -15.15
CA LYS A 694 -31.75 11.05 -14.25
C LYS A 694 -32.97 10.55 -15.04
N VAL A 695 -33.41 11.33 -16.03
CA VAL A 695 -34.55 10.95 -16.87
C VAL A 695 -34.28 9.67 -17.64
N PHE A 696 -33.17 9.62 -18.39
CA PHE A 696 -32.83 8.41 -19.16
C PHE A 696 -32.56 7.22 -18.28
N SER A 697 -31.86 7.39 -17.16
CA SER A 697 -31.60 6.29 -16.20
C SER A 697 -32.90 5.72 -15.64
N ASN A 698 -33.87 6.57 -15.30
CA ASN A 698 -35.20 6.12 -14.81
C ASN A 698 -35.98 5.39 -15.89
N LEU A 699 -35.99 5.90 -17.13
CA LEU A 699 -36.69 5.26 -18.25
C LEU A 699 -36.08 3.91 -18.59
N ILE A 700 -34.75 3.85 -18.70
CA ILE A 700 -34.04 2.63 -19.05
C ILE A 700 -34.14 1.60 -17.91
N SER A 701 -33.97 2.02 -16.66
CA SER A 701 -34.11 1.14 -15.51
C SER A 701 -35.51 0.56 -15.38
N ASN A 702 -36.55 1.33 -15.71
CA ASN A 702 -37.92 0.84 -15.73
C ASN A 702 -38.21 -0.09 -16.91
N ALA A 703 -37.56 0.15 -18.04
CA ALA A 703 -37.66 -0.74 -19.21
C ALA A 703 -36.90 -2.07 -19.04
N LEU A 704 -35.86 -2.09 -18.19
CA LEU A 704 -35.07 -3.27 -17.87
C LEU A 704 -35.65 -4.10 -16.70
N LYS A 705 -36.59 -3.55 -15.92
CA LYS A 705 -37.39 -4.26 -14.91
C LYS A 705 -38.51 -5.04 -15.57
#